data_54adbdb710964f888bb96ce092618a9f
#
_entry.id   54adbdb710964f888bb96ce092618a9f
#
_cell.length_a   1.000
_cell.length_b   1.000
_cell.length_c   1.000
_cell.angle_alpha   90.00
_cell.angle_beta   90.00
_cell.angle_gamma   90.00
#
_symmetry.space_group_name_H-M   'P 1'
#
loop_
_entity.id
_entity.type
_entity.pdbx_description
1 polymer ?
#
loop_
_entity_poly.entity_id
_entity_poly.type
_entity_poly.pdbx_seq_one_letter_code
_entity_poly.pdbx_strand_id
1 'polypeptide(L)'
;MFEKKRGIRTPLALAVASLLGGGTGFSQAAEMNDGDVMVVQATAEQALKQQPGVSIITAEDIEKDPPVNDLSDIIRKMPGVNLTGNSASGSRGNNRQIDIRGMGPENTLILVDGVPVSSRNAVRYSWRGERDTRGDTNWVPAEMVERIEVLRGPAAARYGSGAAGGVVNIITKRPTNDWHGSLSLFTNQPENDKEGATRRANVSLSGPLAGDALTMRLYGNINKTDADDYDINTAQNGSYAAGREGVRNKDINSIISWKITPEQMLDFEYGYSRQGNIYAGDTQNSNSNASPNGLVPSLYGHETNRMYRQSYGITHNGLWDWGQSKTGFYYEKTNNTRLQEGTTGRVEGMITDDKYTTSRLENYRASSEINVPLELRVDQTVTLGAEWDRAELNDPASMQATNVSGTIIGDISGDAASRSSKNSATTGAVWFEDNIDVLPGTAVIPGLRYDHHSQFGGNWSPSLNVSQELGDNVKLKAGIARAFKAPNLYQSSKGYLLSTRGNGCPIGVSGSCYLLGNENLKPEISINKEIGLEYTKEGFDAGLTWFRNDYRNKIVSGDRVVGFASNGNNILRWENGGKAVVEGLEGNLTIPVMKDVLSWRTNATYMIKSEMKKNGNPLSVIPKYTINTMLDWQVNDKLSTNLNWTFYGRQKPRQAAEIRLEDGGNLSRKEVGAYSIIGVGVNYALTKDLRLNGGVSNLFDKTLYRENEGASTYNEPGRAYYAGVTMSF
;
A
#
# COMPACT_ATOMS: atom_id res chain seq x y z
N MET A 1 -58.65 14.09 -0.98
CA MET A 1 -58.13 14.96 0.06
C MET A 1 -56.72 14.45 0.31
N PHE A 2 -55.74 15.04 -0.36
CA PHE A 2 -54.35 14.56 -0.36
C PHE A 2 -53.63 15.23 0.78
N GLU A 3 -53.19 14.48 1.77
CA GLU A 3 -52.22 14.95 2.76
C GLU A 3 -50.81 14.83 2.21
N LYS A 4 -50.14 15.95 2.21
CA LYS A 4 -48.71 16.08 1.85
C LYS A 4 -47.84 15.35 2.90
N LYS A 5 -47.18 14.27 2.54
CA LYS A 5 -46.05 13.73 3.29
C LYS A 5 -44.88 14.71 3.20
N ARG A 6 -44.49 15.23 4.35
CA ARG A 6 -43.30 16.09 4.51
C ARG A 6 -42.06 15.25 4.43
N GLY A 7 -41.09 15.77 3.69
CA GLY A 7 -39.83 15.12 3.35
C GLY A 7 -38.99 14.68 4.54
N ILE A 8 -38.37 13.56 4.33
CA ILE A 8 -37.35 12.91 5.16
C ILE A 8 -36.10 13.80 5.18
N ARG A 9 -35.82 14.37 6.32
CA ARG A 9 -34.56 15.08 6.56
C ARG A 9 -33.63 14.17 7.34
N THR A 10 -32.46 13.89 6.75
CA THR A 10 -31.25 13.31 7.31
C THR A 10 -31.21 11.80 7.54
N PRO A 11 -30.45 11.10 6.69
CA PRO A 11 -29.60 10.04 7.21
C PRO A 11 -28.11 10.08 6.77
N LEU A 12 -27.73 10.93 5.83
CA LEU A 12 -26.30 10.96 5.42
C LEU A 12 -25.37 11.42 6.53
N ALA A 13 -25.83 12.35 7.38
CA ALA A 13 -25.03 12.82 8.53
C ALA A 13 -24.91 11.77 9.66
N LEU A 14 -25.91 10.88 9.83
CA LEU A 14 -25.85 9.84 10.86
C LEU A 14 -25.01 8.63 10.44
N ALA A 15 -25.00 8.25 9.16
CA ALA A 15 -24.13 7.17 8.68
C ALA A 15 -22.63 7.54 8.74
N VAL A 16 -22.31 8.84 8.60
CA VAL A 16 -20.95 9.34 8.78
C VAL A 16 -20.58 9.49 10.26
N ALA A 17 -21.54 9.86 11.12
CA ALA A 17 -21.29 10.02 12.55
C ALA A 17 -21.11 8.70 13.31
N SER A 18 -21.73 7.61 12.87
CA SER A 18 -21.51 6.28 13.46
C SER A 18 -20.16 5.65 13.06
N LEU A 19 -19.49 6.19 12.04
CA LEU A 19 -18.12 5.80 11.65
C LEU A 19 -17.03 6.65 12.33
N LEU A 20 -17.40 7.77 12.97
CA LEU A 20 -16.47 8.68 13.65
C LEU A 20 -16.22 8.31 15.12
N GLY A 21 -16.95 7.35 15.68
CA GLY A 21 -16.72 6.81 17.01
C GLY A 21 -15.80 5.61 16.96
N GLY A 22 -14.52 5.81 16.84
CA GLY A 22 -13.52 4.79 17.15
C GLY A 22 -13.54 4.50 18.64
N GLY A 23 -14.24 3.48 19.03
CA GLY A 23 -14.28 3.05 20.42
C GLY A 23 -15.70 2.74 20.87
N THR A 24 -15.96 1.47 21.01
CA THR A 24 -16.98 0.88 21.88
C THR A 24 -18.41 1.34 21.71
N GLY A 25 -19.20 0.43 21.23
CA GLY A 25 -20.63 0.54 21.46
C GLY A 25 -21.46 0.15 20.25
N PHE A 26 -21.56 -1.14 20.03
CA PHE A 26 -22.80 -1.68 19.49
C PHE A 26 -23.89 -1.41 20.51
N SER A 27 -25.02 -0.94 20.01
CA SER A 27 -26.26 -0.72 20.72
C SER A 27 -26.30 0.49 21.67
N GLN A 28 -26.66 1.60 21.09
CA GLN A 28 -27.87 2.28 21.54
C GLN A 28 -28.49 2.89 20.30
N ALA A 29 -29.48 2.19 19.76
CA ALA A 29 -30.51 2.87 19.02
C ALA A 29 -30.99 3.98 19.95
N ALA A 30 -30.69 5.24 19.62
CA ALA A 30 -31.34 6.35 20.26
C ALA A 30 -32.83 6.10 20.04
N GLU A 31 -33.59 6.02 21.11
CA GLU A 31 -35.05 6.07 21.06
C GLU A 31 -35.43 7.36 20.33
N MET A 32 -35.70 7.25 19.06
CA MET A 32 -36.38 8.29 18.29
C MET A 32 -37.85 7.94 18.25
N ASN A 33 -38.64 8.87 18.72
CA ASN A 33 -40.10 8.81 18.75
C ASN A 33 -40.70 8.41 17.39
N ASP A 34 -41.69 7.57 17.47
CA ASP A 34 -42.66 7.08 16.49
C ASP A 34 -42.80 7.90 15.21
N GLY A 35 -42.31 7.36 14.10
CA GLY A 35 -42.54 7.89 12.75
C GLY A 35 -41.41 7.52 11.79
N ASP A 36 -41.55 6.38 11.08
CA ASP A 36 -40.77 5.95 9.92
C ASP A 36 -39.22 5.95 10.12
N VAL A 37 -38.73 5.02 10.91
CA VAL A 37 -37.29 4.67 10.94
C VAL A 37 -37.00 3.84 9.68
N MET A 38 -36.38 4.46 8.68
CA MET A 38 -35.73 3.73 7.61
C MET A 38 -34.52 3.04 8.20
N VAL A 39 -34.61 1.74 8.47
CA VAL A 39 -33.45 0.93 8.91
C VAL A 39 -32.46 0.92 7.74
N VAL A 40 -31.37 1.64 7.86
CA VAL A 40 -30.28 1.60 6.89
C VAL A 40 -29.55 0.28 7.09
N GLN A 41 -29.83 -0.70 6.26
CA GLN A 41 -29.11 -1.96 6.25
C GLN A 41 -27.69 -1.74 5.76
N ALA A 42 -26.73 -2.37 6.44
CA ALA A 42 -25.32 -2.26 6.05
C ALA A 42 -25.08 -2.87 4.67
N THR A 43 -24.39 -2.15 3.80
CA THR A 43 -23.92 -2.70 2.53
C THR A 43 -22.90 -3.83 2.78
N ALA A 44 -22.66 -4.67 1.77
CA ALA A 44 -21.66 -5.74 1.87
C ALA A 44 -20.27 -5.18 2.25
N GLU A 45 -19.89 -4.06 1.68
CA GLU A 45 -18.62 -3.39 2.01
C GLU A 45 -18.55 -2.92 3.47
N GLN A 46 -19.61 -2.29 3.96
CA GLN A 46 -19.71 -1.85 5.35
C GLN A 46 -19.65 -3.03 6.32
N ALA A 47 -20.36 -4.11 6.01
CA ALA A 47 -20.34 -5.33 6.82
C ALA A 47 -18.96 -5.99 6.85
N LEU A 48 -18.25 -6.02 5.72
CA LEU A 48 -16.87 -6.53 5.65
C LEU A 48 -15.90 -5.67 6.45
N LYS A 49 -16.03 -4.34 6.41
CA LYS A 49 -15.19 -3.42 7.18
C LYS A 49 -15.42 -3.50 8.70
N GLN A 50 -16.55 -3.99 9.14
CA GLN A 50 -16.89 -4.18 10.57
C GLN A 50 -16.46 -5.55 11.10
N GLN A 51 -15.81 -6.39 10.30
CA GLN A 51 -15.42 -7.74 10.70
C GLN A 51 -13.99 -7.79 11.26
N PRO A 52 -13.66 -8.78 12.11
CA PRO A 52 -12.28 -9.07 12.49
C PRO A 52 -11.38 -9.24 11.25
N GLY A 53 -10.12 -8.84 11.35
CA GLY A 53 -9.17 -8.83 10.23
C GLY A 53 -9.18 -7.53 9.42
N VAL A 54 -9.98 -6.54 9.81
CA VAL A 54 -9.91 -5.16 9.34
C VAL A 54 -9.36 -4.27 10.44
N SER A 55 -8.44 -3.37 10.10
CA SER A 55 -7.88 -2.40 11.03
C SER A 55 -8.15 -0.99 10.52
N ILE A 56 -8.43 -0.07 11.44
CA ILE A 56 -8.64 1.34 11.15
C ILE A 56 -7.63 2.15 11.94
N ILE A 57 -6.91 3.04 11.25
CA ILE A 57 -6.02 4.04 11.83
C ILE A 57 -6.74 5.37 11.72
N THR A 58 -7.00 6.03 12.85
CA THR A 58 -7.69 7.31 12.89
C THR A 58 -6.73 8.49 12.75
N ALA A 59 -7.26 9.68 12.47
CA ALA A 59 -6.47 10.91 12.50
C ALA A 59 -5.82 11.14 13.87
N GLU A 60 -6.50 10.78 14.97
CA GLU A 60 -5.96 10.86 16.32
C GLU A 60 -4.78 9.91 16.53
N ASP A 61 -4.84 8.68 16.01
CA ASP A 61 -3.71 7.74 16.04
C ASP A 61 -2.49 8.31 15.32
N ILE A 62 -2.69 8.98 14.18
CA ILE A 62 -1.63 9.64 13.42
C ILE A 62 -1.04 10.84 14.18
N GLU A 63 -1.86 11.59 14.90
CA GLU A 63 -1.39 12.70 15.73
C GLU A 63 -0.56 12.22 16.93
N LYS A 64 -0.94 11.08 17.54
CA LYS A 64 -0.22 10.48 18.67
C LYS A 64 1.12 9.86 18.28
N ASP A 65 1.21 9.34 17.08
CA ASP A 65 2.40 8.67 16.54
C ASP A 65 2.64 9.12 15.10
N PRO A 66 3.10 10.38 14.90
CA PRO A 66 3.19 10.97 13.59
C PRO A 66 4.23 10.27 12.71
N PRO A 67 3.88 9.92 11.46
CA PRO A 67 4.83 9.34 10.53
C PRO A 67 5.92 10.35 10.19
N VAL A 68 7.15 9.87 10.15
CA VAL A 68 8.32 10.71 9.83
C VAL A 68 8.39 10.96 8.33
N ASN A 69 8.27 9.91 7.54
CA ASN A 69 8.51 9.92 6.10
C ASN A 69 7.20 9.92 5.30
N ASP A 70 6.45 8.84 5.42
CA ASP A 70 5.16 8.66 4.78
C ASP A 70 4.25 7.78 5.66
N LEU A 71 3.03 7.56 5.20
CA LEU A 71 2.03 6.81 5.96
C LEU A 71 2.40 5.35 6.21
N SER A 72 3.37 4.79 5.47
CA SER A 72 3.83 3.42 5.70
C SER A 72 4.40 3.22 7.12
N ASP A 73 4.95 4.26 7.71
CA ASP A 73 5.51 4.22 9.08
C ASP A 73 4.45 3.84 10.13
N ILE A 74 3.22 4.31 9.97
CA ILE A 74 2.12 3.97 10.87
C ILE A 74 1.33 2.75 10.41
N ILE A 75 1.15 2.57 9.10
CA ILE A 75 0.41 1.43 8.54
C ILE A 75 1.10 0.10 8.90
N ARG A 76 2.43 0.05 8.93
CA ARG A 76 3.21 -1.14 9.30
C ARG A 76 2.94 -1.65 10.72
N LYS A 77 2.35 -0.84 11.59
CA LYS A 77 2.03 -1.20 12.98
C LYS A 77 0.71 -1.97 13.11
N MET A 78 -0.02 -2.14 12.00
CA MET A 78 -1.27 -2.92 11.99
C MET A 78 -0.96 -4.42 11.90
N PRO A 79 -1.87 -5.29 12.43
CA PRO A 79 -1.70 -6.73 12.31
C PRO A 79 -1.52 -7.15 10.85
N GLY A 80 -0.62 -8.09 10.58
CA GLY A 80 -0.37 -8.62 9.25
C GLY A 80 0.41 -7.70 8.31
N VAL A 81 0.79 -6.50 8.73
CA VAL A 81 1.46 -5.52 7.88
C VAL A 81 2.95 -5.44 8.19
N ASN A 82 3.75 -5.45 7.13
CA ASN A 82 5.20 -5.30 7.18
C ASN A 82 5.66 -4.23 6.20
N LEU A 83 6.87 -3.71 6.39
CA LEU A 83 7.61 -3.01 5.36
C LEU A 83 8.71 -3.92 4.86
N THR A 84 8.77 -4.14 3.57
CA THR A 84 9.79 -4.98 2.95
C THR A 84 10.39 -4.32 1.72
N GLY A 85 11.69 -4.52 1.55
CA GLY A 85 12.31 -4.40 0.25
C GLY A 85 12.01 -5.66 -0.57
N ASN A 86 12.15 -5.61 -1.86
CA ASN A 86 11.73 -6.70 -2.74
C ASN A 86 12.82 -7.76 -2.94
N SER A 87 14.07 -7.48 -2.62
CA SER A 87 15.18 -8.39 -2.90
C SER A 87 15.95 -8.81 -1.66
N ALA A 88 16.64 -9.94 -1.76
CA ALA A 88 17.56 -10.41 -0.72
C ALA A 88 18.74 -9.45 -0.50
N SER A 89 19.07 -8.66 -1.50
CA SER A 89 20.13 -7.62 -1.44
C SER A 89 19.61 -6.23 -1.10
N GLY A 90 18.29 -6.05 -0.99
CA GLY A 90 17.64 -4.76 -0.77
C GLY A 90 17.45 -3.94 -2.05
N SER A 91 16.51 -3.01 -2.00
CA SER A 91 16.23 -2.07 -3.10
C SER A 91 17.21 -0.90 -3.06
N ARG A 92 17.29 -0.17 -4.17
CA ARG A 92 18.03 1.10 -4.23
C ARG A 92 17.52 2.04 -3.15
N GLY A 93 18.45 2.78 -2.53
CA GLY A 93 18.12 3.79 -1.54
C GLY A 93 17.33 3.28 -0.35
N ASN A 94 17.43 1.98 -0.05
CA ASN A 94 16.69 1.34 1.05
C ASN A 94 15.18 1.56 0.98
N ASN A 95 14.61 1.65 -0.22
CA ASN A 95 13.18 1.86 -0.43
C ASN A 95 12.36 0.66 0.07
N ARG A 96 11.29 0.97 0.78
CA ARG A 96 10.42 -0.02 1.42
C ARG A 96 8.98 0.19 1.01
N GLN A 97 8.25 -0.90 0.87
CA GLN A 97 6.84 -0.90 0.49
C GLN A 97 6.01 -1.72 1.49
N ILE A 98 4.74 -1.37 1.61
CA ILE A 98 3.77 -2.14 2.40
C ILE A 98 3.62 -3.54 1.80
N ASP A 99 3.77 -4.54 2.66
CA ASP A 99 3.56 -5.96 2.38
C ASP A 99 2.57 -6.54 3.39
N ILE A 100 1.38 -6.86 2.95
CA ILE A 100 0.36 -7.45 3.81
C ILE A 100 0.49 -8.97 3.79
N ARG A 101 0.60 -9.56 4.98
CA ARG A 101 0.71 -11.01 5.22
C ARG A 101 1.90 -11.69 4.55
N GLY A 102 2.93 -10.93 4.15
CA GLY A 102 4.10 -11.49 3.47
C GLY A 102 3.80 -12.01 2.05
N MET A 103 2.75 -11.51 1.41
CA MET A 103 2.38 -11.86 0.04
C MET A 103 3.21 -11.12 -1.02
N GLY A 104 4.01 -10.15 -0.60
CA GLY A 104 4.79 -9.26 -1.45
C GLY A 104 4.04 -7.95 -1.75
N PRO A 105 4.78 -6.83 -1.92
CA PRO A 105 4.19 -5.50 -2.11
C PRO A 105 3.29 -5.39 -3.36
N GLU A 106 3.58 -6.15 -4.40
CA GLU A 106 2.77 -6.19 -5.63
C GLU A 106 1.37 -6.82 -5.42
N ASN A 107 1.13 -7.47 -4.28
CA ASN A 107 -0.15 -8.02 -3.85
C ASN A 107 -0.87 -7.15 -2.80
N THR A 108 -0.39 -5.94 -2.57
CA THR A 108 -1.03 -4.93 -1.73
C THR A 108 -1.57 -3.81 -2.60
N LEU A 109 -2.89 -3.62 -2.60
CA LEU A 109 -3.55 -2.56 -3.34
C LEU A 109 -3.66 -1.32 -2.46
N ILE A 110 -3.21 -0.18 -2.96
CA ILE A 110 -3.32 1.12 -2.29
C ILE A 110 -4.42 1.93 -2.96
N LEU A 111 -5.36 2.44 -2.17
CA LEU A 111 -6.44 3.31 -2.61
C LEU A 111 -6.33 4.67 -1.91
N VAL A 112 -6.75 5.72 -2.58
CA VAL A 112 -7.04 7.04 -2.00
C VAL A 112 -8.52 7.33 -2.29
N ASP A 113 -9.29 7.53 -1.23
CA ASP A 113 -10.75 7.75 -1.30
C ASP A 113 -11.50 6.67 -2.12
N GLY A 114 -11.02 5.42 -2.02
CA GLY A 114 -11.57 4.26 -2.73
C GLY A 114 -11.10 4.10 -4.17
N VAL A 115 -10.24 4.98 -4.69
CA VAL A 115 -9.71 4.92 -6.06
C VAL A 115 -8.29 4.35 -6.05
N PRO A 116 -7.98 3.30 -6.84
CA PRO A 116 -6.64 2.75 -6.93
C PRO A 116 -5.60 3.77 -7.36
N VAL A 117 -4.47 3.80 -6.66
CA VAL A 117 -3.27 4.56 -7.05
C VAL A 117 -2.34 3.61 -7.77
N SER A 118 -1.89 3.99 -8.96
CA SER A 118 -1.13 3.12 -9.85
C SER A 118 0.26 3.65 -10.21
N SER A 119 0.69 4.75 -9.60
CA SER A 119 1.93 5.46 -9.98
C SER A 119 3.19 4.61 -9.88
N ARG A 120 3.28 3.65 -8.96
CA ARG A 120 4.39 2.69 -8.91
C ARG A 120 4.54 1.85 -10.19
N ASN A 121 3.48 1.68 -10.97
CA ASN A 121 3.51 0.94 -12.24
C ASN A 121 4.25 1.69 -13.36
N ALA A 122 4.59 2.97 -13.16
CA ALA A 122 5.51 3.73 -14.02
C ALA A 122 7.00 3.42 -13.76
N VAL A 123 7.31 2.54 -12.81
CA VAL A 123 8.67 2.06 -12.52
C VAL A 123 8.87 0.70 -13.15
N ARG A 124 10.00 0.51 -13.87
CA ARG A 124 10.31 -0.75 -14.53
C ARG A 124 10.33 -1.94 -13.58
N TYR A 125 10.12 -3.12 -14.13
CA TYR A 125 10.20 -4.38 -13.42
C TYR A 125 11.55 -5.03 -13.66
N SER A 126 12.29 -5.33 -12.58
CA SER A 126 13.63 -5.89 -12.69
C SER A 126 13.61 -7.37 -13.07
N TRP A 127 14.76 -7.91 -13.45
CA TRP A 127 14.96 -9.35 -13.69
C TRP A 127 14.46 -10.21 -12.53
N ARG A 128 14.67 -9.78 -11.29
CA ARG A 128 14.26 -10.52 -10.09
C ARG A 128 12.78 -10.44 -9.77
N GLY A 129 12.01 -9.71 -10.56
CA GLY A 129 10.58 -9.55 -10.32
C GLY A 129 10.26 -8.48 -9.27
N GLU A 130 10.98 -7.37 -9.28
CA GLU A 130 10.90 -6.31 -8.28
C GLU A 130 10.85 -4.92 -8.92
N ARG A 131 10.33 -3.93 -8.19
CA ARG A 131 10.36 -2.52 -8.55
C ARG A 131 11.16 -1.74 -7.52
N ASP A 132 12.04 -0.89 -7.97
CA ASP A 132 12.77 0.03 -7.10
C ASP A 132 11.97 1.33 -6.94
N THR A 133 11.01 1.31 -6.03
CA THR A 133 10.12 2.42 -5.74
C THR A 133 9.70 2.42 -4.28
N ARG A 134 9.32 3.58 -3.75
CA ARG A 134 8.77 3.74 -2.41
C ARG A 134 7.33 3.26 -2.26
N GLY A 135 6.69 2.81 -3.32
CA GLY A 135 5.29 2.45 -3.33
C GLY A 135 4.38 3.68 -3.45
N ASP A 136 3.12 3.52 -3.07
CA ASP A 136 2.05 4.50 -3.26
C ASP A 136 1.45 5.05 -1.95
N THR A 137 2.14 4.92 -0.81
CA THR A 137 1.68 5.39 0.51
C THR A 137 2.08 6.83 0.86
N ASN A 138 2.71 7.53 -0.04
CA ASN A 138 3.30 8.85 0.15
C ASN A 138 2.64 9.96 -0.66
N TRP A 139 1.48 9.71 -1.26
CA TRP A 139 0.74 10.68 -2.05
C TRP A 139 -0.23 11.55 -1.24
N VAL A 140 -0.53 11.18 0.00
CA VAL A 140 -1.38 11.93 0.91
C VAL A 140 -0.57 12.33 2.15
N PRO A 141 -0.49 13.63 2.48
CA PRO A 141 0.15 14.09 3.72
C PRO A 141 -0.60 13.56 4.95
N ALA A 142 0.13 13.24 6.00
CA ALA A 142 -0.42 12.71 7.24
C ALA A 142 -1.51 13.61 7.84
N GLU A 143 -1.33 14.92 7.74
CA GLU A 143 -2.24 15.95 8.26
C GLU A 143 -3.60 15.97 7.55
N MET A 144 -3.67 15.42 6.33
CA MET A 144 -4.88 15.39 5.51
C MET A 144 -5.64 14.06 5.56
N VAL A 145 -5.13 13.10 6.31
CA VAL A 145 -5.78 11.81 6.50
C VAL A 145 -6.90 11.94 7.54
N GLU A 146 -8.11 11.49 7.18
CA GLU A 146 -9.22 11.29 8.12
C GLU A 146 -9.08 9.94 8.81
N ARG A 147 -8.84 8.88 8.05
CA ARG A 147 -8.56 7.53 8.53
C ARG A 147 -7.89 6.69 7.46
N ILE A 148 -7.26 5.61 7.86
CA ILE A 148 -6.72 4.58 6.97
C ILE A 148 -7.41 3.27 7.32
N GLU A 149 -7.95 2.60 6.30
CA GLU A 149 -8.59 1.29 6.42
C GLU A 149 -7.64 0.24 5.85
N VAL A 150 -7.30 -0.77 6.64
CA VAL A 150 -6.46 -1.89 6.21
C VAL A 150 -7.30 -3.17 6.20
N LEU A 151 -7.65 -3.64 5.00
CA LEU A 151 -8.45 -4.84 4.79
C LEU A 151 -7.52 -5.99 4.39
N ARG A 152 -7.65 -7.13 5.07
CA ARG A 152 -6.83 -8.32 4.84
C ARG A 152 -7.71 -9.50 4.45
N GLY A 153 -7.12 -10.45 3.72
CA GLY A 153 -7.77 -11.72 3.41
C GLY A 153 -8.99 -11.63 2.50
N PRO A 154 -10.03 -12.44 2.75
CA PRO A 154 -11.20 -12.54 1.87
C PRO A 154 -11.96 -11.23 1.66
N ALA A 155 -11.99 -10.33 2.63
CA ALA A 155 -12.63 -9.03 2.51
C ALA A 155 -12.02 -8.14 1.41
N ALA A 156 -10.74 -8.34 1.09
CA ALA A 156 -10.03 -7.58 0.06
C ALA A 156 -10.32 -8.04 -1.37
N ALA A 157 -10.85 -9.25 -1.58
CA ALA A 157 -11.01 -9.87 -2.90
C ALA A 157 -11.96 -9.10 -3.84
N ARG A 158 -12.93 -8.36 -3.29
CA ARG A 158 -13.87 -7.54 -4.07
C ARG A 158 -13.20 -6.42 -4.86
N TYR A 159 -12.01 -5.99 -4.46
CA TYR A 159 -11.29 -4.88 -5.08
C TYR A 159 -10.52 -5.29 -6.35
N GLY A 160 -10.56 -6.57 -6.73
CA GLY A 160 -10.00 -7.06 -7.98
C GLY A 160 -8.48 -7.29 -7.95
N SER A 161 -7.81 -6.94 -9.05
CA SER A 161 -6.40 -7.26 -9.24
C SER A 161 -5.48 -6.57 -8.23
N GLY A 162 -4.54 -7.34 -7.68
CA GLY A 162 -3.49 -6.84 -6.78
C GLY A 162 -3.86 -6.80 -5.30
N ALA A 163 -5.06 -7.26 -4.93
CA ALA A 163 -5.54 -7.28 -3.55
C ALA A 163 -5.36 -8.63 -2.83
N ALA A 164 -4.52 -9.53 -3.36
CA ALA A 164 -4.36 -10.89 -2.80
C ALA A 164 -3.80 -10.91 -1.36
N GLY A 165 -2.94 -9.97 -1.00
CA GLY A 165 -2.48 -9.76 0.36
C GLY A 165 -3.46 -8.92 1.18
N GLY A 166 -3.95 -7.84 0.58
CA GLY A 166 -4.87 -6.91 1.22
C GLY A 166 -4.98 -5.57 0.50
N VAL A 167 -5.75 -4.68 1.10
CA VAL A 167 -6.02 -3.33 0.63
C VAL A 167 -5.71 -2.33 1.73
N VAL A 168 -5.05 -1.24 1.38
CA VAL A 168 -4.90 -0.05 2.22
C VAL A 168 -5.68 1.08 1.57
N ASN A 169 -6.75 1.54 2.20
CA ASN A 169 -7.57 2.64 1.70
C ASN A 169 -7.34 3.88 2.56
N ILE A 170 -6.73 4.90 1.99
CA ILE A 170 -6.42 6.16 2.65
C ILE A 170 -7.58 7.12 2.39
N ILE A 171 -8.34 7.44 3.42
CA ILE A 171 -9.48 8.35 3.33
C ILE A 171 -9.04 9.74 3.72
N THR A 172 -9.24 10.70 2.85
CA THR A 172 -8.89 12.11 3.07
C THR A 172 -10.00 12.89 3.74
N LYS A 173 -9.64 13.95 4.47
CA LYS A 173 -10.59 14.87 5.09
C LYS A 173 -11.48 15.51 4.03
N ARG A 174 -12.78 15.56 4.31
CA ARG A 174 -13.82 16.05 3.38
C ARG A 174 -14.05 17.56 3.52
N PRO A 175 -14.64 18.23 2.50
CA PRO A 175 -15.13 19.60 2.62
C PRO A 175 -16.11 19.76 3.78
N THR A 176 -16.09 20.93 4.42
CA THR A 176 -16.91 21.28 5.59
C THR A 176 -17.93 22.37 5.25
N ASN A 177 -19.01 22.46 6.02
CA ASN A 177 -20.04 23.48 5.84
C ASN A 177 -19.67 24.82 6.49
N ASP A 178 -18.71 24.82 7.40
CA ASP A 178 -18.13 26.01 8.02
C ASP A 178 -16.68 26.16 7.61
N TRP A 179 -16.17 27.40 7.64
CA TRP A 179 -14.78 27.67 7.32
C TRP A 179 -13.86 27.13 8.41
N HIS A 180 -12.92 26.28 7.98
CA HIS A 180 -11.85 25.73 8.78
C HIS A 180 -10.54 25.79 8.01
N GLY A 181 -9.49 26.15 8.70
CA GLY A 181 -8.16 26.09 8.16
C GLY A 181 -7.17 25.49 9.16
N SER A 182 -6.04 25.03 8.66
CA SER A 182 -4.93 24.58 9.51
C SER A 182 -3.58 24.88 8.86
N LEU A 183 -2.62 25.17 9.72
CA LEU A 183 -1.19 25.21 9.39
C LEU A 183 -0.47 24.24 10.31
N SER A 184 0.20 23.26 9.74
CA SER A 184 1.00 22.28 10.49
C SER A 184 2.46 22.37 10.06
N LEU A 185 3.35 22.44 11.04
CA LEU A 185 4.80 22.35 10.85
C LEU A 185 5.32 21.16 11.64
N PHE A 186 6.22 20.38 11.05
CA PHE A 186 6.80 19.19 11.66
C PHE A 186 8.28 19.08 11.32
N THR A 187 9.09 18.66 12.28
CA THR A 187 10.50 18.32 12.08
C THR A 187 10.87 17.04 12.82
N ASN A 188 11.75 16.26 12.22
CA ASN A 188 12.39 15.11 12.86
C ASN A 188 13.89 15.19 12.65
N GLN A 189 14.65 15.20 13.75
CA GLN A 189 16.08 15.33 13.77
C GLN A 189 16.72 14.07 14.33
N PRO A 190 17.37 13.23 13.49
CA PRO A 190 18.16 12.11 13.94
C PRO A 190 19.33 12.55 14.86
N GLU A 191 19.69 11.71 15.80
CA GLU A 191 20.88 11.93 16.65
C GLU A 191 22.16 11.62 15.87
N ASN A 192 22.12 10.59 15.01
CA ASN A 192 23.21 10.28 14.11
C ASN A 192 23.19 11.27 12.94
N ASP A 193 24.26 12.05 12.79
CA ASP A 193 24.44 13.06 11.74
C ASP A 193 24.48 12.49 10.31
N LYS A 194 24.72 11.18 10.17
CA LYS A 194 24.66 10.46 8.89
C LYS A 194 23.25 10.09 8.47
N GLU A 195 22.26 10.22 9.35
CA GLU A 195 20.85 9.96 9.02
C GLU A 195 20.15 11.25 8.56
N GLY A 196 19.29 11.13 7.55
CA GLY A 196 18.58 12.27 6.99
C GLY A 196 17.49 12.83 7.89
N ALA A 197 17.51 14.14 8.15
CA ALA A 197 16.48 14.87 8.89
C ALA A 197 15.26 15.15 8.03
N THR A 198 14.08 15.24 8.67
CA THR A 198 12.79 15.54 7.99
C THR A 198 12.26 16.90 8.41
N ARG A 199 11.70 17.64 7.44
CA ARG A 199 10.94 18.89 7.66
C ARG A 199 9.71 18.88 6.76
N ARG A 200 8.56 19.21 7.36
CA ARG A 200 7.26 19.20 6.66
C ARG A 200 6.44 20.42 7.03
N ALA A 201 5.75 21.00 6.04
CA ALA A 201 4.78 22.04 6.23
C ALA A 201 3.51 21.70 5.43
N ASN A 202 2.35 21.79 6.07
CA ASN A 202 1.05 21.56 5.46
C ASN A 202 0.12 22.74 5.77
N VAL A 203 -0.63 23.16 4.75
CA VAL A 203 -1.69 24.17 4.89
C VAL A 203 -2.96 23.60 4.31
N SER A 204 -4.07 23.70 5.02
CA SER A 204 -5.38 23.30 4.52
C SER A 204 -6.43 24.37 4.76
N LEU A 205 -7.41 24.41 3.87
CA LEU A 205 -8.58 25.29 3.96
C LEU A 205 -9.81 24.52 3.47
N SER A 206 -10.89 24.60 4.24
CA SER A 206 -12.16 23.94 3.90
C SER A 206 -13.32 24.86 4.30
N GLY A 207 -14.38 24.89 3.51
CA GLY A 207 -15.57 25.66 3.82
C GLY A 207 -16.52 25.84 2.65
N PRO A 208 -17.61 26.60 2.86
CA PRO A 208 -18.65 26.83 1.86
C PRO A 208 -18.21 27.88 0.83
N LEU A 209 -18.36 27.55 -0.46
CA LEU A 209 -18.21 28.51 -1.57
C LEU A 209 -19.53 29.23 -1.88
N ALA A 210 -20.65 28.50 -1.77
CA ALA A 210 -22.00 29.03 -2.00
C ALA A 210 -22.98 28.36 -1.03
N GLY A 211 -23.00 28.84 0.22
CA GLY A 211 -23.78 28.19 1.27
C GLY A 211 -23.49 26.71 1.39
N ASP A 212 -24.47 25.93 1.85
CA ASP A 212 -24.32 24.47 1.99
C ASP A 212 -24.37 23.70 0.65
N ALA A 213 -24.72 24.42 -0.46
CA ALA A 213 -24.85 23.76 -1.76
C ALA A 213 -23.49 23.48 -2.42
N LEU A 214 -22.49 24.31 -2.16
CA LEU A 214 -21.18 24.18 -2.77
C LEU A 214 -20.11 24.38 -1.72
N THR A 215 -19.37 23.33 -1.40
CA THR A 215 -18.27 23.34 -0.42
C THR A 215 -16.96 22.95 -1.07
N MET A 216 -15.86 23.36 -0.47
CA MET A 216 -14.53 23.00 -0.97
C MET A 216 -13.59 22.58 0.16
N ARG A 217 -12.59 21.78 -0.19
CA ARG A 217 -11.38 21.56 0.58
C ARG A 217 -10.18 21.71 -0.34
N LEU A 218 -9.19 22.50 0.11
CA LEU A 218 -7.91 22.70 -0.57
C LEU A 218 -6.79 22.43 0.43
N TYR A 219 -5.73 21.73 0.01
CA TYR A 219 -4.51 21.71 0.79
C TYR A 219 -3.26 21.83 -0.10
N GLY A 220 -2.18 22.36 0.52
CA GLY A 220 -0.83 22.33 -0.01
C GLY A 220 0.12 21.72 1.01
N ASN A 221 1.10 20.96 0.53
CA ASN A 221 2.08 20.28 1.37
C ASN A 221 3.47 20.38 0.77
N ILE A 222 4.47 20.59 1.61
CA ILE A 222 5.89 20.48 1.28
C ILE A 222 6.53 19.61 2.32
N ASN A 223 7.21 18.55 1.88
CA ASN A 223 7.96 17.64 2.73
C ASN A 223 9.36 17.45 2.16
N LYS A 224 10.37 17.58 3.01
CA LYS A 224 11.76 17.26 2.68
C LYS A 224 12.32 16.35 3.76
N THR A 225 12.86 15.20 3.35
CA THR A 225 13.74 14.36 4.15
C THR A 225 15.09 14.31 3.45
N ASP A 226 16.16 14.61 4.14
CA ASP A 226 17.50 14.50 3.56
C ASP A 226 17.87 13.02 3.36
N ALA A 227 18.75 12.72 2.41
CA ALA A 227 19.27 11.36 2.23
C ALA A 227 20.22 10.99 3.37
N ASP A 228 20.29 9.71 3.69
CA ASP A 228 21.36 9.21 4.55
C ASP A 228 22.71 9.38 3.84
N ASP A 229 23.80 9.54 4.60
CA ASP A 229 25.14 9.63 4.04
C ASP A 229 25.53 8.31 3.36
N TYR A 230 26.36 8.41 2.33
CA TYR A 230 26.77 7.27 1.50
C TYR A 230 27.52 6.18 2.29
N ASP A 231 28.14 6.54 3.40
CA ASP A 231 28.95 5.67 4.26
C ASP A 231 28.26 5.30 5.58
N ILE A 232 26.92 5.45 5.65
CA ILE A 232 26.15 5.08 6.84
C ILE A 232 26.24 3.58 7.13
N ASN A 233 26.30 2.75 6.08
CA ASN A 233 26.45 1.31 6.20
C ASN A 233 27.94 0.91 6.21
N THR A 234 28.23 -0.26 6.76
CA THR A 234 29.58 -0.80 6.81
C THR A 234 30.12 -1.09 5.41
N ALA A 235 31.32 -0.60 5.11
CA ALA A 235 31.99 -0.88 3.84
C ALA A 235 32.42 -2.34 3.73
N GLN A 236 32.29 -2.90 2.54
CA GLN A 236 32.89 -4.17 2.17
C GLN A 236 33.64 -4.05 0.85
N ASN A 237 34.88 -4.45 0.80
CA ASN A 237 35.70 -4.38 -0.41
C ASN A 237 35.69 -2.98 -1.06
N GLY A 238 35.64 -1.91 -0.25
CA GLY A 238 35.57 -0.53 -0.72
C GLY A 238 34.22 -0.06 -1.26
N SER A 239 33.18 -0.85 -1.10
CA SER A 239 31.81 -0.51 -1.47
C SER A 239 30.89 -0.44 -0.25
N TYR A 240 29.87 0.42 -0.31
CA TYR A 240 28.88 0.59 0.74
C TYR A 240 27.50 0.16 0.25
N ALA A 241 26.69 -0.44 1.12
CA ALA A 241 25.27 -0.59 0.85
C ALA A 241 24.59 0.79 0.92
N ALA A 242 23.58 1.01 0.06
CA ALA A 242 22.83 2.25 0.06
C ALA A 242 22.10 2.48 1.40
N GLY A 243 22.18 3.71 1.93
CA GLY A 243 21.30 4.22 2.97
C GLY A 243 19.90 4.51 2.43
N ARG A 244 19.06 5.18 3.23
CA ARG A 244 17.74 5.62 2.79
C ARG A 244 17.87 6.80 1.83
N GLU A 245 17.15 6.74 0.72
CA GLU A 245 16.98 7.92 -0.12
C GLU A 245 16.24 9.01 0.64
N GLY A 246 16.67 10.24 0.41
CA GLY A 246 15.90 11.39 0.83
C GLY A 246 14.68 11.62 -0.07
N VAL A 247 13.84 12.53 0.33
CA VAL A 247 12.57 12.86 -0.34
C VAL A 247 12.39 14.35 -0.42
N ARG A 248 11.84 14.82 -1.53
CA ARG A 248 11.30 16.16 -1.65
C ARG A 248 9.93 16.09 -2.32
N ASN A 249 8.88 16.17 -1.52
CA ASN A 249 7.50 16.13 -2.00
C ASN A 249 6.89 17.53 -2.01
N LYS A 250 6.06 17.79 -3.01
CA LYS A 250 5.21 18.97 -3.12
C LYS A 250 3.86 18.50 -3.61
N ASP A 251 2.81 18.81 -2.86
CA ASP A 251 1.46 18.34 -3.15
C ASP A 251 0.48 19.51 -3.10
N ILE A 252 -0.48 19.47 -3.99
CA ILE A 252 -1.69 20.30 -3.94
C ILE A 252 -2.87 19.43 -4.31
N ASN A 253 -3.94 19.49 -3.55
CA ASN A 253 -5.17 18.75 -3.83
C ASN A 253 -6.38 19.59 -3.46
N SER A 254 -7.41 19.49 -4.27
CA SER A 254 -8.70 20.13 -4.02
C SER A 254 -9.84 19.17 -4.28
N ILE A 255 -10.89 19.28 -3.47
CA ILE A 255 -12.19 18.67 -3.71
C ILE A 255 -13.22 19.80 -3.66
N ILE A 256 -14.09 19.84 -4.64
CA ILE A 256 -15.29 20.69 -4.66
C ILE A 256 -16.47 19.74 -4.63
N SER A 257 -17.32 19.87 -3.61
CA SER A 257 -18.53 19.06 -3.46
C SER A 257 -19.75 19.95 -3.75
N TRP A 258 -20.52 19.54 -4.76
CA TRP A 258 -21.77 20.20 -5.14
C TRP A 258 -22.96 19.32 -4.73
N LYS A 259 -23.72 19.81 -3.77
CA LYS A 259 -24.98 19.23 -3.34
C LYS A 259 -26.08 19.72 -4.29
N ILE A 260 -26.38 18.91 -5.32
CA ILE A 260 -27.40 19.22 -6.34
C ILE A 260 -28.79 19.22 -5.69
N THR A 261 -29.03 18.21 -4.86
CA THR A 261 -30.18 18.09 -3.95
C THR A 261 -29.68 17.54 -2.61
N PRO A 262 -30.49 17.51 -1.55
CA PRO A 262 -30.07 16.87 -0.30
C PRO A 262 -29.61 15.40 -0.45
N GLU A 263 -30.12 14.70 -1.46
CA GLU A 263 -29.88 13.28 -1.73
C GLU A 263 -28.84 13.04 -2.85
N GLN A 264 -28.40 14.11 -3.56
CA GLN A 264 -27.54 13.99 -4.74
C GLN A 264 -26.32 14.90 -4.59
N MET A 265 -25.14 14.30 -4.57
CA MET A 265 -23.88 15.03 -4.44
C MET A 265 -22.93 14.68 -5.58
N LEU A 266 -22.28 15.70 -6.14
CA LEU A 266 -21.27 15.58 -7.17
C LEU A 266 -19.95 16.16 -6.65
N ASP A 267 -18.92 15.31 -6.57
CA ASP A 267 -17.58 15.71 -6.16
C ASP A 267 -16.69 15.87 -7.39
N PHE A 268 -15.95 16.97 -7.44
CA PHE A 268 -14.88 17.23 -8.40
C PHE A 268 -13.56 17.23 -7.67
N GLU A 269 -12.65 16.36 -8.05
CA GLU A 269 -11.33 16.24 -7.45
C GLU A 269 -10.23 16.56 -8.44
N TYR A 270 -9.23 17.33 -7.97
CA TYR A 270 -7.98 17.57 -8.67
C TYR A 270 -6.81 17.39 -7.70
N GLY A 271 -5.82 16.60 -8.10
CA GLY A 271 -4.58 16.41 -7.36
C GLY A 271 -3.36 16.60 -8.27
N TYR A 272 -2.35 17.28 -7.74
CA TYR A 272 -1.02 17.35 -8.32
C TYR A 272 0.01 17.09 -7.25
N SER A 273 0.88 16.12 -7.49
CA SER A 273 1.96 15.76 -6.58
C SER A 273 3.27 15.60 -7.33
N ARG A 274 4.35 16.04 -6.73
CA ARG A 274 5.70 15.83 -7.19
C ARG A 274 6.53 15.19 -6.08
N GLN A 275 7.03 14.01 -6.34
CA GLN A 275 8.01 13.33 -5.48
C GLN A 275 9.39 13.38 -6.12
N GLY A 276 10.38 13.91 -5.39
CA GLY A 276 11.78 13.81 -5.75
C GLY A 276 12.51 12.86 -4.82
N ASN A 277 13.26 11.88 -5.35
CA ASN A 277 14.14 11.04 -4.55
C ASN A 277 15.53 11.64 -4.54
N ILE A 278 16.08 11.86 -3.35
CA ILE A 278 17.43 12.36 -3.13
C ILE A 278 18.34 11.15 -2.95
N TYR A 279 19.38 11.09 -3.77
CA TYR A 279 20.22 9.90 -3.93
C TYR A 279 21.05 9.57 -2.67
N ALA A 280 21.03 8.32 -2.25
CA ALA A 280 21.80 7.75 -1.15
C ALA A 280 22.64 6.52 -1.58
N GLY A 281 22.60 6.16 -2.85
CA GLY A 281 23.28 4.99 -3.42
C GLY A 281 22.37 4.17 -4.33
N ASP A 282 22.96 3.33 -5.18
CA ASP A 282 22.24 2.54 -6.17
C ASP A 282 21.69 1.24 -5.62
N THR A 283 22.56 0.34 -5.26
CA THR A 283 22.20 -0.99 -4.76
C THR A 283 23.10 -1.35 -3.58
N GLN A 284 22.77 -2.42 -2.91
CA GLN A 284 23.69 -2.98 -1.93
C GLN A 284 25.03 -3.28 -2.60
N ASN A 285 26.12 -2.86 -2.01
CA ASN A 285 27.50 -3.10 -2.44
C ASN A 285 27.95 -2.44 -3.76
N SER A 286 27.17 -1.54 -4.32
CA SER A 286 27.57 -0.87 -5.56
C SER A 286 28.17 0.53 -5.37
N ASN A 287 28.06 1.09 -4.17
CA ASN A 287 28.49 2.44 -3.89
C ASN A 287 29.99 2.45 -3.51
N SER A 288 30.83 2.79 -4.43
CA SER A 288 32.26 2.97 -4.20
C SER A 288 32.76 4.29 -4.74
N ASN A 289 33.81 4.83 -4.14
CA ASN A 289 34.53 6.01 -4.66
C ASN A 289 35.18 5.74 -6.02
N ALA A 290 35.31 4.47 -6.40
CA ALA A 290 35.87 4.03 -7.68
C ALA A 290 34.77 3.83 -8.78
N SER A 291 33.61 4.42 -8.60
CA SER A 291 32.56 4.40 -9.61
C SER A 291 33.08 4.89 -10.98
N PRO A 292 32.61 4.31 -12.10
CA PRO A 292 33.01 4.76 -13.42
C PRO A 292 32.79 6.27 -13.59
N ASN A 293 33.81 6.97 -14.00
CA ASN A 293 33.81 8.41 -14.28
C ASN A 293 33.44 9.35 -13.13
N GLY A 294 33.47 8.90 -11.87
CA GLY A 294 33.13 9.74 -10.72
C GLY A 294 31.65 10.15 -10.65
N LEU A 295 30.78 9.51 -11.44
CA LEU A 295 29.36 9.85 -11.51
C LEU A 295 28.65 9.62 -10.16
N VAL A 296 28.81 8.44 -9.55
CA VAL A 296 28.13 8.10 -8.30
C VAL A 296 28.46 9.09 -7.17
N PRO A 297 29.72 9.45 -6.88
CA PRO A 297 30.01 10.44 -5.87
C PRO A 297 29.36 11.80 -6.10
N SER A 298 29.20 12.23 -7.36
CA SER A 298 28.57 13.51 -7.70
C SER A 298 27.06 13.54 -7.50
N LEU A 299 26.42 12.39 -7.36
CA LEU A 299 24.97 12.26 -7.24
C LEU A 299 24.46 12.32 -5.79
N TYR A 300 25.32 12.03 -4.79
CA TYR A 300 24.91 12.04 -3.39
C TYR A 300 24.30 13.39 -2.98
N GLY A 301 23.12 13.33 -2.36
CA GLY A 301 22.37 14.50 -1.95
C GLY A 301 21.62 15.24 -3.06
N HIS A 302 21.71 14.77 -4.32
CA HIS A 302 20.98 15.33 -5.46
C HIS A 302 19.76 14.50 -5.84
N GLU A 303 18.77 15.11 -6.46
CA GLU A 303 17.59 14.40 -6.97
C GLU A 303 17.95 13.62 -8.23
N THR A 304 17.79 12.30 -8.20
CA THR A 304 18.03 11.41 -9.35
C THR A 304 16.75 10.85 -9.94
N ASN A 305 15.64 11.00 -9.24
CA ASN A 305 14.30 10.57 -9.68
C ASN A 305 13.27 11.62 -9.27
N ARG A 306 12.35 11.93 -10.18
CA ARG A 306 11.20 12.83 -9.96
C ARG A 306 9.96 12.18 -10.54
N MET A 307 9.01 11.88 -9.68
CA MET A 307 7.72 11.33 -10.08
C MET A 307 6.67 12.42 -9.96
N TYR A 308 5.99 12.72 -11.06
CA TYR A 308 4.89 13.67 -11.14
C TYR A 308 3.60 12.91 -11.32
N ARG A 309 2.64 13.14 -10.42
CA ARG A 309 1.31 12.54 -10.48
C ARG A 309 0.26 13.61 -10.59
N GLN A 310 -0.64 13.48 -11.55
CA GLN A 310 -1.84 14.29 -11.71
C GLN A 310 -3.04 13.35 -11.64
N SER A 311 -4.03 13.71 -10.84
CA SER A 311 -5.28 12.98 -10.72
C SER A 311 -6.47 13.89 -10.89
N TYR A 312 -7.49 13.39 -11.57
CA TYR A 312 -8.77 14.05 -11.80
C TYR A 312 -9.87 13.06 -11.49
N GLY A 313 -10.88 13.49 -10.79
CA GLY A 313 -12.03 12.67 -10.45
C GLY A 313 -13.33 13.45 -10.54
N ILE A 314 -14.37 12.77 -10.98
CA ILE A 314 -15.76 13.22 -10.87
C ILE A 314 -16.53 12.07 -10.28
N THR A 315 -17.14 12.26 -9.11
CA THR A 315 -17.88 11.21 -8.40
C THR A 315 -19.28 11.70 -8.04
N HIS A 316 -20.28 10.98 -8.49
CA HIS A 316 -21.66 11.18 -8.11
C HIS A 316 -22.04 10.19 -7.01
N ASN A 317 -22.57 10.69 -5.90
CA ASN A 317 -23.16 9.91 -4.82
C ASN A 317 -24.66 10.22 -4.77
N GLY A 318 -25.48 9.19 -4.89
CA GLY A 318 -26.93 9.32 -4.91
C GLY A 318 -27.59 8.47 -3.82
N LEU A 319 -28.56 9.07 -3.14
CA LEU A 319 -29.50 8.38 -2.26
C LEU A 319 -30.87 8.38 -2.96
N TRP A 320 -31.44 7.20 -3.17
CA TRP A 320 -32.65 6.97 -3.93
C TRP A 320 -33.68 6.23 -3.08
N ASP A 321 -34.94 6.26 -3.46
CA ASP A 321 -35.98 5.49 -2.76
C ASP A 321 -35.71 3.97 -2.77
N TRP A 322 -34.95 3.49 -3.73
CA TRP A 322 -34.58 2.07 -3.89
C TRP A 322 -33.22 1.71 -3.28
N GLY A 323 -32.42 2.66 -2.81
CA GLY A 323 -31.08 2.41 -2.26
C GLY A 323 -30.07 3.50 -2.55
N GLN A 324 -28.81 3.12 -2.69
CA GLN A 324 -27.69 4.05 -2.87
C GLN A 324 -26.94 3.77 -4.16
N SER A 325 -26.35 4.79 -4.74
CA SER A 325 -25.43 4.66 -5.89
C SER A 325 -24.18 5.49 -5.72
N LYS A 326 -23.06 4.99 -6.25
CA LYS A 326 -21.81 5.73 -6.41
C LYS A 326 -21.29 5.48 -7.81
N THR A 327 -21.15 6.54 -8.60
CA THR A 327 -20.62 6.46 -9.97
C THR A 327 -19.49 7.46 -10.14
N GLY A 328 -18.36 7.01 -10.66
CA GLY A 328 -17.18 7.87 -10.80
C GLY A 328 -16.45 7.66 -12.12
N PHE A 329 -15.77 8.74 -12.55
CA PHE A 329 -14.83 8.78 -13.66
C PHE A 329 -13.54 9.37 -13.16
N TYR A 330 -12.43 8.68 -13.40
CA TYR A 330 -11.13 9.05 -12.88
C TYR A 330 -10.07 8.96 -13.98
N TYR A 331 -9.13 9.91 -13.94
CA TYR A 331 -7.96 9.91 -14.79
C TYR A 331 -6.72 10.18 -13.94
N GLU A 332 -5.72 9.34 -14.06
CA GLU A 332 -4.41 9.52 -13.41
C GLU A 332 -3.31 9.48 -14.46
N LYS A 333 -2.41 10.46 -14.40
CA LYS A 333 -1.20 10.52 -15.18
C LYS A 333 0.02 10.58 -14.29
N THR A 334 0.96 9.66 -14.50
CA THR A 334 2.25 9.62 -13.81
C THR A 334 3.37 9.75 -14.83
N ASN A 335 4.26 10.71 -14.62
CA ASN A 335 5.53 10.82 -15.31
C ASN A 335 6.65 10.52 -14.32
N ASN A 336 7.38 9.43 -14.55
CA ASN A 336 8.55 9.05 -13.74
C ASN A 336 9.80 9.46 -14.52
N THR A 337 10.38 10.61 -14.17
CA THR A 337 11.59 11.16 -14.78
C THR A 337 12.77 10.82 -13.90
N ARG A 338 13.70 10.02 -14.40
CA ARG A 338 14.86 9.50 -13.65
C ARG A 338 16.11 9.50 -14.49
N LEU A 339 17.27 9.47 -13.83
CA LEU A 339 18.54 9.21 -14.50
C LEU A 339 18.52 7.80 -15.12
N GLN A 340 19.20 7.66 -16.23
CA GLN A 340 19.26 6.40 -16.96
C GLN A 340 19.95 5.32 -16.14
N GLU A 341 19.30 4.16 -16.07
CA GLU A 341 19.74 2.99 -15.31
C GLU A 341 20.21 1.87 -16.25
N GLY A 342 21.16 1.10 -15.76
CA GLY A 342 21.55 -0.15 -16.42
C GLY A 342 20.42 -1.18 -16.32
N THR A 343 20.30 -1.99 -17.37
CA THR A 343 19.28 -3.07 -17.47
C THR A 343 19.92 -4.44 -17.64
N THR A 344 21.24 -4.53 -17.52
CA THR A 344 21.99 -5.76 -17.77
C THR A 344 22.84 -6.19 -16.60
N GLY A 345 22.68 -7.44 -16.16
CA GLY A 345 23.60 -8.12 -15.25
C GLY A 345 23.89 -7.36 -13.96
N ARG A 346 25.17 -7.07 -13.70
CA ARG A 346 25.63 -6.41 -12.47
C ARG A 346 25.23 -4.93 -12.36
N VAL A 347 24.91 -4.30 -13.49
CA VAL A 347 24.57 -2.87 -13.54
C VAL A 347 23.06 -2.62 -13.53
N GLU A 348 22.26 -3.69 -13.36
CA GLU A 348 20.82 -3.53 -13.27
C GLU A 348 20.42 -2.66 -12.07
N GLY A 349 19.68 -1.56 -12.35
CA GLY A 349 19.26 -0.60 -11.34
C GLY A 349 20.31 0.42 -10.92
N MET A 350 21.56 0.29 -11.39
CA MET A 350 22.60 1.30 -11.17
C MET A 350 22.43 2.47 -12.14
N ILE A 351 22.66 3.68 -11.68
CA ILE A 351 22.72 4.85 -12.56
C ILE A 351 23.98 4.75 -13.43
N THR A 352 23.78 4.77 -14.74
CA THR A 352 24.84 4.58 -15.74
C THR A 352 25.16 5.82 -16.57
N ASP A 353 24.29 6.83 -16.54
CA ASP A 353 24.41 8.05 -17.33
C ASP A 353 23.76 9.22 -16.54
N ASP A 354 24.21 10.42 -16.79
CA ASP A 354 23.68 11.68 -16.25
C ASP A 354 22.45 12.21 -17.01
N LYS A 355 21.98 11.46 -18.00
CA LYS A 355 20.80 11.81 -18.79
C LYS A 355 19.50 11.38 -18.11
N TYR A 356 18.54 12.30 -18.07
CA TYR A 356 17.19 12.00 -17.61
C TYR A 356 16.36 11.33 -18.70
N THR A 357 15.61 10.33 -18.29
CA THR A 357 14.61 9.62 -19.10
C THR A 357 13.25 9.69 -18.42
N THR A 358 12.18 9.57 -19.17
CA THR A 358 10.82 9.63 -18.62
C THR A 358 10.00 8.43 -19.06
N SER A 359 9.46 7.68 -18.11
CA SER A 359 8.36 6.77 -18.35
C SER A 359 7.03 7.45 -18.03
N ARG A 360 6.02 7.22 -18.85
CA ARG A 360 4.69 7.79 -18.72
C ARG A 360 3.66 6.68 -18.58
N LEU A 361 2.85 6.80 -17.54
CA LEU A 361 1.71 5.93 -17.30
C LEU A 361 0.44 6.77 -17.23
N GLU A 362 -0.59 6.35 -17.96
CA GLU A 362 -1.91 6.96 -17.95
C GLU A 362 -2.94 5.89 -17.58
N ASN A 363 -3.78 6.19 -16.61
CA ASN A 363 -4.84 5.30 -16.15
C ASN A 363 -6.19 6.01 -16.30
N TYR A 364 -7.12 5.34 -16.94
CA TYR A 364 -8.50 5.76 -17.11
C TYR A 364 -9.40 4.77 -16.38
N ARG A 365 -10.34 5.27 -15.59
CA ARG A 365 -11.26 4.44 -14.84
C ARG A 365 -12.67 5.01 -14.88
N ALA A 366 -13.63 4.12 -15.10
CA ALA A 366 -15.04 4.38 -14.87
C ALA A 366 -15.58 3.29 -13.95
N SER A 367 -16.33 3.65 -12.93
CA SER A 367 -16.92 2.67 -12.02
C SER A 367 -18.32 3.12 -11.57
N SER A 368 -19.18 2.14 -11.36
CA SER A 368 -20.51 2.38 -10.79
C SER A 368 -20.88 1.23 -9.86
N GLU A 369 -21.41 1.56 -8.71
CA GLU A 369 -21.91 0.60 -7.72
C GLU A 369 -23.27 1.06 -7.22
N ILE A 370 -24.18 0.11 -7.06
CA ILE A 370 -25.47 0.32 -6.44
C ILE A 370 -25.66 -0.65 -5.28
N ASN A 371 -26.31 -0.18 -4.23
CA ASN A 371 -26.63 -0.95 -3.04
C ASN A 371 -28.13 -0.86 -2.81
N VAL A 372 -28.81 -2.01 -2.86
CA VAL A 372 -30.27 -2.11 -2.80
C VAL A 372 -30.67 -2.91 -1.57
N PRO A 373 -31.19 -2.26 -0.51
CA PRO A 373 -31.76 -2.96 0.62
C PRO A 373 -33.06 -3.66 0.19
N LEU A 374 -33.22 -4.91 0.58
CA LEU A 374 -34.38 -5.74 0.28
C LEU A 374 -34.89 -6.41 1.56
N GLU A 375 -36.19 -6.27 1.80
CA GLU A 375 -36.92 -6.96 2.87
C GLU A 375 -37.69 -8.11 2.25
N LEU A 376 -37.08 -9.28 2.11
CA LEU A 376 -37.78 -10.48 1.61
C LEU A 376 -38.19 -11.37 2.79
N ARG A 377 -37.66 -12.61 2.88
CA ARG A 377 -37.86 -13.47 4.05
C ARG A 377 -36.88 -13.11 5.18
N VAL A 378 -35.77 -12.51 4.82
CA VAL A 378 -34.71 -12.02 5.67
C VAL A 378 -34.26 -10.67 5.12
N ASP A 379 -33.69 -9.85 5.98
CA ASP A 379 -33.13 -8.58 5.60
C ASP A 379 -31.84 -8.81 4.85
N GLN A 380 -31.68 -8.12 3.71
CA GLN A 380 -30.48 -8.25 2.90
C GLN A 380 -30.19 -6.96 2.13
N THR A 381 -28.92 -6.74 1.81
CA THR A 381 -28.50 -5.65 0.93
C THR A 381 -27.72 -6.21 -0.24
N VAL A 382 -28.31 -6.09 -1.42
CA VAL A 382 -27.70 -6.51 -2.68
C VAL A 382 -26.82 -5.39 -3.20
N THR A 383 -25.56 -5.70 -3.46
CA THR A 383 -24.58 -4.82 -4.10
C THR A 383 -24.30 -5.31 -5.52
N LEU A 384 -24.46 -4.43 -6.48
CA LEU A 384 -24.07 -4.66 -7.88
C LEU A 384 -23.09 -3.58 -8.29
N GLY A 385 -22.04 -3.98 -8.98
CA GLY A 385 -21.07 -3.03 -9.46
C GLY A 385 -20.50 -3.41 -10.82
N ALA A 386 -19.99 -2.38 -11.50
CA ALA A 386 -19.27 -2.52 -12.75
C ALA A 386 -18.12 -1.51 -12.81
N GLU A 387 -17.03 -1.89 -13.44
CA GLU A 387 -15.91 -0.99 -13.68
C GLU A 387 -15.24 -1.27 -15.02
N TRP A 388 -14.61 -0.26 -15.52
CA TRP A 388 -13.76 -0.29 -16.69
C TRP A 388 -12.48 0.48 -16.38
N ASP A 389 -11.33 -0.16 -16.62
CA ASP A 389 -10.01 0.40 -16.40
C ASP A 389 -9.16 0.22 -17.65
N ARG A 390 -8.40 1.26 -17.98
CA ARG A 390 -7.37 1.19 -19.04
C ARG A 390 -6.08 1.82 -18.54
N ALA A 391 -4.99 1.06 -18.60
CA ALA A 391 -3.63 1.51 -18.32
C ALA A 391 -2.81 1.58 -19.61
N GLU A 392 -2.13 2.68 -19.84
CA GLU A 392 -1.24 2.91 -20.98
C GLU A 392 0.14 3.32 -20.50
N LEU A 393 1.15 2.49 -20.79
CA LEU A 393 2.55 2.72 -20.43
C LEU A 393 3.36 3.08 -21.67
N ASN A 394 4.22 4.08 -21.56
CA ASN A 394 5.27 4.39 -22.52
C ASN A 394 6.59 4.60 -21.78
N ASP A 395 7.52 3.66 -21.90
CA ASP A 395 8.85 3.71 -21.27
C ASP A 395 9.95 3.36 -22.29
N PRO A 396 10.40 4.32 -23.12
CA PRO A 396 11.46 4.07 -24.08
C PRO A 396 12.76 3.60 -23.42
N ALA A 397 13.13 4.18 -22.28
CA ALA A 397 14.38 3.89 -21.60
C ALA A 397 14.47 2.43 -21.12
N SER A 398 13.37 1.84 -20.65
CA SER A 398 13.35 0.46 -20.17
C SER A 398 13.00 -0.54 -21.27
N MET A 399 11.98 -0.25 -22.08
CA MET A 399 11.49 -1.16 -23.12
C MET A 399 12.49 -1.29 -24.30
N GLN A 400 13.30 -0.26 -24.53
CA GLN A 400 14.28 -0.20 -25.62
C GLN A 400 15.73 -0.13 -25.12
N ALA A 401 15.98 -0.36 -23.83
CA ALA A 401 17.30 -0.15 -23.22
C ALA A 401 18.37 -1.12 -23.72
N THR A 402 18.03 -2.40 -23.86
CA THR A 402 18.96 -3.43 -24.32
C THR A 402 19.02 -3.42 -25.83
N ASN A 403 20.19 -3.14 -26.36
CA ASN A 403 20.46 -3.16 -27.81
C ASN A 403 21.53 -4.22 -28.12
N VAL A 404 21.15 -5.22 -28.89
CA VAL A 404 22.03 -6.26 -29.43
C VAL A 404 21.82 -6.35 -30.92
N SER A 405 22.29 -5.30 -31.60
CA SER A 405 22.06 -5.07 -33.02
C SER A 405 22.43 -6.27 -33.90
N GLY A 406 21.60 -6.56 -34.90
CA GLY A 406 21.78 -7.71 -35.78
C GLY A 406 21.47 -9.08 -35.15
N THR A 407 21.04 -9.12 -33.88
CA THR A 407 20.67 -10.37 -33.20
C THR A 407 19.16 -10.58 -33.26
N ILE A 408 18.74 -11.78 -33.60
CA ILE A 408 17.35 -12.24 -33.50
C ILE A 408 17.19 -13.04 -32.22
N ILE A 409 16.22 -12.68 -31.40
CA ILE A 409 15.98 -13.26 -30.08
C ILE A 409 14.55 -13.83 -30.07
N GLY A 410 14.45 -15.11 -30.39
CA GLY A 410 13.14 -15.73 -30.66
C GLY A 410 12.46 -15.08 -31.87
N ASP A 411 11.37 -14.40 -31.63
CA ASP A 411 10.54 -13.71 -32.63
C ASP A 411 10.69 -12.18 -32.59
N ILE A 412 11.66 -11.64 -31.87
CA ILE A 412 11.92 -10.20 -31.79
C ILE A 412 13.33 -9.83 -32.26
N SER A 413 13.47 -8.59 -32.71
CA SER A 413 14.78 -8.01 -33.00
C SER A 413 15.48 -7.57 -31.72
N GLY A 414 16.78 -7.81 -31.63
CA GLY A 414 17.64 -7.25 -30.60
C GLY A 414 17.88 -5.74 -30.77
N ASP A 415 17.55 -5.17 -31.95
CA ASP A 415 17.63 -3.72 -32.17
C ASP A 415 16.59 -2.99 -31.33
N ALA A 416 17.05 -2.12 -30.45
CA ALA A 416 16.19 -1.38 -29.53
C ALA A 416 15.11 -0.56 -30.26
N ALA A 417 15.49 0.13 -31.36
CA ALA A 417 14.57 0.95 -32.13
C ALA A 417 13.46 0.15 -32.85
N SER A 418 13.64 -1.15 -33.05
CA SER A 418 12.64 -2.03 -33.67
C SER A 418 11.58 -2.53 -32.68
N ARG A 419 11.75 -2.27 -31.39
CA ARG A 419 10.83 -2.69 -30.33
C ARG A 419 9.95 -1.55 -29.86
N SER A 420 8.69 -1.86 -29.52
CA SER A 420 7.75 -0.86 -28.98
C SER A 420 8.18 -0.41 -27.58
N SER A 421 8.14 0.90 -27.34
CA SER A 421 8.25 1.48 -25.99
C SER A 421 6.92 1.50 -25.26
N LYS A 422 5.83 1.09 -25.91
CA LYS A 422 4.45 1.20 -25.41
C LYS A 422 3.84 -0.16 -25.13
N ASN A 423 3.08 -0.24 -24.07
CA ASN A 423 2.18 -1.36 -23.78
C ASN A 423 0.92 -0.84 -23.09
N SER A 424 -0.19 -1.54 -23.24
CA SER A 424 -1.46 -1.17 -22.61
C SER A 424 -2.27 -2.39 -22.23
N ALA A 425 -3.12 -2.23 -21.25
CA ALA A 425 -4.10 -3.24 -20.87
C ALA A 425 -5.43 -2.57 -20.55
N THR A 426 -6.52 -3.27 -20.88
CA THR A 426 -7.88 -2.85 -20.55
C THR A 426 -8.53 -3.97 -19.77
N THR A 427 -9.21 -3.61 -18.67
CA THR A 427 -9.98 -4.54 -17.83
C THR A 427 -11.41 -4.03 -17.71
N GLY A 428 -12.37 -4.88 -17.97
CA GLY A 428 -13.77 -4.66 -17.60
C GLY A 428 -14.16 -5.64 -16.50
N ALA A 429 -14.90 -5.21 -15.50
CA ALA A 429 -15.34 -6.09 -14.44
C ALA A 429 -16.80 -5.82 -14.03
N VAL A 430 -17.45 -6.86 -13.57
CA VAL A 430 -18.76 -6.79 -12.91
C VAL A 430 -18.72 -7.60 -11.63
N TRP A 431 -19.41 -7.15 -10.59
CA TRP A 431 -19.49 -7.90 -9.33
C TRP A 431 -20.88 -7.83 -8.73
N PHE A 432 -21.14 -8.86 -7.96
CA PHE A 432 -22.32 -9.04 -7.16
C PHE A 432 -21.92 -9.46 -5.76
N GLU A 433 -22.51 -8.85 -4.76
CA GLU A 433 -22.42 -9.27 -3.36
C GLU A 433 -23.81 -9.14 -2.72
N ASP A 434 -24.11 -9.99 -1.74
CA ASP A 434 -25.34 -9.93 -0.99
C ASP A 434 -25.03 -10.05 0.51
N ASN A 435 -25.32 -9.01 1.28
CA ASN A 435 -25.23 -9.07 2.73
C ASN A 435 -26.56 -9.53 3.29
N ILE A 436 -26.63 -10.79 3.71
CA ILE A 436 -27.86 -11.46 4.12
C ILE A 436 -27.84 -11.68 5.63
N ASP A 437 -28.79 -11.11 6.35
CA ASP A 437 -29.02 -11.39 7.77
C ASP A 437 -29.88 -12.64 7.93
N VAL A 438 -29.26 -13.83 7.78
CA VAL A 438 -29.96 -15.12 7.74
C VAL A 438 -30.65 -15.48 9.05
N LEU A 439 -30.09 -15.03 10.18
CA LEU A 439 -30.64 -15.15 11.54
C LEU A 439 -30.20 -13.92 12.35
N PRO A 440 -30.86 -13.58 13.46
CA PRO A 440 -30.37 -12.54 14.36
C PRO A 440 -28.91 -12.76 14.74
N GLY A 441 -28.06 -11.77 14.47
CA GLY A 441 -26.62 -11.85 14.72
C GLY A 441 -25.83 -12.73 13.75
N THR A 442 -26.45 -13.24 12.68
CA THR A 442 -25.76 -14.06 11.66
C THR A 442 -25.84 -13.41 10.29
N ALA A 443 -24.73 -12.88 9.80
CA ALA A 443 -24.62 -12.35 8.45
C ALA A 443 -23.83 -13.31 7.56
N VAL A 444 -24.31 -13.53 6.34
CA VAL A 444 -23.66 -14.33 5.31
C VAL A 444 -23.50 -13.46 4.06
N ILE A 445 -22.28 -13.35 3.54
CA ILE A 445 -21.96 -12.46 2.43
C ILE A 445 -21.33 -13.29 1.30
N PRO A 446 -22.14 -13.91 0.41
CA PRO A 446 -21.65 -14.44 -0.84
C PRO A 446 -21.29 -13.31 -1.81
N GLY A 447 -20.20 -13.47 -2.53
CA GLY A 447 -19.73 -12.54 -3.54
C GLY A 447 -19.21 -13.26 -4.78
N LEU A 448 -19.37 -12.61 -5.92
CA LEU A 448 -18.83 -13.09 -7.18
C LEU A 448 -18.39 -11.89 -8.02
N ARG A 449 -17.13 -11.89 -8.42
CA ARG A 449 -16.59 -10.91 -9.36
C ARG A 449 -16.11 -11.61 -10.62
N TYR A 450 -16.41 -11.03 -11.76
CA TYR A 450 -15.87 -11.42 -13.06
C TYR A 450 -15.08 -10.28 -13.65
N ASP A 451 -13.83 -10.55 -14.02
CA ASP A 451 -12.95 -9.62 -14.69
C ASP A 451 -12.63 -10.14 -16.09
N HIS A 452 -12.70 -9.27 -17.10
CA HIS A 452 -12.23 -9.57 -18.46
C HIS A 452 -11.07 -8.64 -18.80
N HIS A 453 -9.90 -9.22 -18.96
CA HIS A 453 -8.66 -8.50 -19.23
C HIS A 453 -8.22 -8.70 -20.68
N SER A 454 -7.77 -7.65 -21.33
CA SER A 454 -7.42 -7.64 -22.77
C SER A 454 -6.31 -8.63 -23.16
N GLN A 455 -5.48 -9.08 -22.20
CA GLN A 455 -4.36 -10.00 -22.48
C GLN A 455 -4.67 -11.45 -22.13
N PHE A 456 -5.25 -11.74 -20.97
CA PHE A 456 -5.48 -13.12 -20.53
C PHE A 456 -6.95 -13.57 -20.54
N GLY A 457 -7.89 -12.71 -20.93
CA GLY A 457 -9.32 -13.02 -20.98
C GLY A 457 -10.00 -13.01 -19.62
N GLY A 458 -10.92 -13.94 -19.39
CA GLY A 458 -11.78 -13.96 -18.23
C GLY A 458 -11.15 -14.52 -16.96
N ASN A 459 -11.50 -13.94 -15.81
CA ASN A 459 -11.16 -14.42 -14.49
C ASN A 459 -12.36 -14.30 -13.53
N TRP A 460 -12.66 -15.37 -12.80
CA TRP A 460 -13.71 -15.40 -11.79
C TRP A 460 -13.12 -15.34 -10.38
N SER A 461 -13.67 -14.52 -9.52
CA SER A 461 -13.24 -14.34 -8.13
C SER A 461 -14.45 -14.51 -7.18
N PRO A 462 -14.83 -15.76 -6.84
CA PRO A 462 -15.85 -16.02 -5.85
C PRO A 462 -15.35 -15.75 -4.44
N SER A 463 -16.25 -15.32 -3.55
CA SER A 463 -16.01 -15.12 -2.13
C SER A 463 -17.19 -15.52 -1.29
N LEU A 464 -16.94 -15.93 -0.06
CA LEU A 464 -17.94 -16.18 0.95
C LEU A 464 -17.39 -15.72 2.31
N ASN A 465 -18.08 -14.79 2.94
CA ASN A 465 -17.79 -14.35 4.29
C ASN A 465 -18.99 -14.64 5.19
N VAL A 466 -18.72 -15.04 6.41
CA VAL A 466 -19.75 -15.32 7.43
C VAL A 466 -19.33 -14.64 8.72
N SER A 467 -20.29 -14.02 9.38
CA SER A 467 -20.14 -13.40 10.69
C SER A 467 -21.25 -13.88 11.59
N GLN A 468 -20.91 -14.32 12.79
CA GLN A 468 -21.84 -14.82 13.79
C GLN A 468 -21.59 -14.14 15.12
N GLU A 469 -22.60 -13.50 15.68
CA GLU A 469 -22.60 -13.03 17.06
C GLU A 469 -22.91 -14.20 18.00
N LEU A 470 -22.08 -14.38 19.01
CA LEU A 470 -22.20 -15.42 20.03
C LEU A 470 -22.47 -14.74 21.37
N GLY A 471 -23.73 -14.42 21.63
CA GLY A 471 -24.11 -13.54 22.75
C GLY A 471 -23.75 -12.09 22.47
N ASP A 472 -23.69 -11.27 23.54
CA ASP A 472 -23.59 -9.81 23.42
C ASP A 472 -22.16 -9.30 23.13
N ASN A 473 -21.13 -10.13 23.36
CA ASN A 473 -19.75 -9.65 23.39
C ASN A 473 -18.80 -10.39 22.45
N VAL A 474 -19.22 -11.50 21.85
CA VAL A 474 -18.33 -12.35 21.04
C VAL A 474 -18.82 -12.39 19.60
N LYS A 475 -17.92 -12.19 18.65
CA LYS A 475 -18.17 -12.31 17.22
C LYS A 475 -17.22 -13.34 16.60
N LEU A 476 -17.75 -14.32 15.92
CA LEU A 476 -17.01 -15.26 15.09
C LEU A 476 -17.09 -14.82 13.64
N LYS A 477 -15.95 -14.84 12.94
CA LYS A 477 -15.86 -14.60 11.51
C LYS A 477 -15.19 -15.78 10.82
N ALA A 478 -15.65 -16.12 9.64
CA ALA A 478 -14.96 -17.02 8.73
C ALA A 478 -15.09 -16.51 7.30
N GLY A 479 -14.04 -16.70 6.48
CA GLY A 479 -14.06 -16.27 5.11
C GLY A 479 -13.19 -17.14 4.21
N ILE A 480 -13.62 -17.25 2.94
CA ILE A 480 -12.83 -17.82 1.86
C ILE A 480 -13.05 -17.00 0.60
N ALA A 481 -11.97 -16.68 -0.10
CA ALA A 481 -12.06 -15.97 -1.37
C ALA A 481 -10.94 -16.36 -2.32
N ARG A 482 -11.24 -16.27 -3.62
CA ARG A 482 -10.25 -16.34 -4.67
C ARG A 482 -9.89 -14.94 -5.12
N ALA A 483 -8.65 -14.53 -4.87
CA ALA A 483 -8.06 -13.28 -5.32
C ALA A 483 -7.11 -13.51 -6.50
N PHE A 484 -6.86 -12.48 -7.29
CA PHE A 484 -5.93 -12.56 -8.41
C PHE A 484 -5.08 -11.31 -8.56
N LYS A 485 -3.98 -11.45 -9.33
CA LYS A 485 -3.17 -10.32 -9.80
C LYS A 485 -2.89 -10.48 -11.29
N ALA A 486 -3.19 -9.45 -12.06
CA ALA A 486 -2.87 -9.39 -13.49
C ALA A 486 -1.36 -9.28 -13.71
N PRO A 487 -0.82 -9.79 -14.84
CA PRO A 487 0.53 -9.49 -15.27
C PRO A 487 0.73 -7.98 -15.41
N ASN A 488 1.90 -7.48 -15.01
CA ASN A 488 2.19 -6.07 -15.22
C ASN A 488 2.58 -5.75 -16.67
N LEU A 489 2.54 -4.46 -17.05
CA LEU A 489 2.76 -4.03 -18.44
C LEU A 489 4.19 -4.27 -18.94
N TYR A 490 5.17 -4.46 -18.05
CA TYR A 490 6.53 -4.84 -18.43
C TYR A 490 6.62 -6.35 -18.73
N GLN A 491 6.16 -7.19 -17.81
CA GLN A 491 6.19 -8.64 -17.96
C GLN A 491 5.41 -9.14 -19.18
N SER A 492 4.30 -8.47 -19.50
CA SER A 492 3.42 -8.81 -20.61
C SER A 492 3.82 -8.16 -21.95
N SER A 493 4.82 -7.30 -21.97
CA SER A 493 5.30 -6.67 -23.21
C SER A 493 6.23 -7.61 -23.97
N LYS A 494 5.83 -8.06 -25.16
CA LYS A 494 6.65 -8.91 -26.03
C LYS A 494 8.06 -8.35 -26.29
N GLY A 495 8.18 -7.03 -26.45
CA GLY A 495 9.42 -6.34 -26.74
C GLY A 495 10.27 -5.99 -25.52
N TYR A 496 9.82 -6.27 -24.28
CA TYR A 496 10.60 -5.99 -23.08
C TYR A 496 11.73 -7.00 -22.95
N LEU A 497 12.94 -6.57 -23.23
CA LEU A 497 14.14 -7.40 -23.26
C LEU A 497 15.09 -7.00 -22.15
N LEU A 498 15.38 -7.94 -21.26
CA LEU A 498 16.46 -7.84 -20.30
C LEU A 498 17.58 -8.82 -20.69
N SER A 499 18.83 -8.49 -20.37
CA SER A 499 19.97 -9.36 -20.64
C SER A 499 20.83 -9.54 -19.41
N THR A 500 21.50 -10.68 -19.33
CA THR A 500 22.49 -10.96 -18.29
C THR A 500 23.71 -11.63 -18.92
N ARG A 501 24.88 -11.24 -18.44
CA ARG A 501 26.15 -11.84 -18.87
C ARG A 501 26.48 -13.10 -18.05
N GLY A 502 25.46 -13.95 -17.84
CA GLY A 502 25.59 -15.20 -17.12
C GLY A 502 25.12 -15.18 -15.66
N ASN A 503 25.38 -14.13 -14.92
CA ASN A 503 25.07 -14.03 -13.48
C ASN A 503 23.57 -14.12 -13.15
N GLY A 504 22.71 -13.59 -14.01
CA GLY A 504 21.25 -13.67 -13.86
C GLY A 504 20.61 -14.91 -14.48
N CYS A 505 21.38 -15.76 -15.17
CA CYS A 505 20.85 -17.02 -15.68
C CYS A 505 20.46 -17.96 -14.53
N PRO A 506 19.44 -18.83 -14.73
CA PRO A 506 19.08 -19.86 -13.76
C PRO A 506 20.26 -20.78 -13.42
N ILE A 507 20.21 -21.40 -12.23
CA ILE A 507 21.17 -22.41 -11.80
C ILE A 507 21.25 -23.53 -12.85
N GLY A 508 22.46 -23.93 -13.22
CA GLY A 508 22.72 -24.97 -14.22
C GLY A 508 22.68 -24.50 -15.67
N VAL A 509 22.26 -23.28 -15.96
CA VAL A 509 22.30 -22.67 -17.30
C VAL A 509 23.62 -21.95 -17.49
N SER A 510 24.47 -22.41 -18.44
CA SER A 510 25.74 -21.76 -18.78
C SER A 510 25.56 -20.66 -19.84
N GLY A 511 26.53 -19.76 -19.93
CA GLY A 511 26.51 -18.68 -20.91
C GLY A 511 25.68 -17.46 -20.47
N SER A 512 25.33 -16.62 -21.44
CA SER A 512 24.50 -15.43 -21.25
C SER A 512 23.03 -15.74 -21.53
N CYS A 513 22.13 -14.98 -20.93
CA CYS A 513 20.69 -15.14 -21.08
C CYS A 513 20.02 -13.84 -21.49
N TYR A 514 18.98 -13.95 -22.27
CA TYR A 514 17.97 -12.93 -22.54
C TYR A 514 16.67 -13.32 -21.84
N LEU A 515 16.01 -12.37 -21.19
CA LEU A 515 14.67 -12.55 -20.64
C LEU A 515 13.68 -11.69 -21.41
N LEU A 516 12.72 -12.33 -22.06
CA LEU A 516 11.68 -11.69 -22.85
C LEU A 516 10.38 -11.54 -22.06
N GLY A 517 9.64 -10.49 -22.37
CA GLY A 517 8.24 -10.39 -21.99
C GLY A 517 7.39 -11.49 -22.61
N ASN A 518 6.22 -11.75 -22.04
CA ASN A 518 5.33 -12.82 -22.46
C ASN A 518 3.86 -12.37 -22.48
N GLU A 519 3.31 -12.24 -23.68
CA GLU A 519 1.90 -11.84 -23.88
C GLU A 519 0.89 -12.91 -23.43
N ASN A 520 1.35 -14.18 -23.24
CA ASN A 520 0.50 -15.30 -22.89
C ASN A 520 0.47 -15.59 -21.38
N LEU A 521 0.92 -14.64 -20.55
CA LEU A 521 0.87 -14.77 -19.11
C LEU A 521 -0.57 -14.83 -18.60
N LYS A 522 -0.80 -15.78 -17.68
CA LYS A 522 -2.06 -15.90 -16.93
C LYS A 522 -1.98 -15.10 -15.63
N PRO A 523 -3.12 -14.74 -15.02
CA PRO A 523 -3.12 -14.08 -13.72
C PRO A 523 -2.53 -14.99 -12.64
N GLU A 524 -1.88 -14.37 -11.66
CA GLU A 524 -1.52 -15.02 -10.41
C GLU A 524 -2.78 -15.19 -9.57
N ILE A 525 -2.90 -16.28 -8.83
CA ILE A 525 -4.12 -16.65 -8.08
C ILE A 525 -3.75 -16.93 -6.63
N SER A 526 -4.56 -16.43 -5.71
CA SER A 526 -4.50 -16.78 -4.28
C SER A 526 -5.86 -17.25 -3.78
N ILE A 527 -5.89 -18.37 -3.08
CA ILE A 527 -7.06 -18.81 -2.31
C ILE A 527 -6.81 -18.39 -0.86
N ASN A 528 -7.53 -17.39 -0.42
CA ASN A 528 -7.42 -16.80 0.91
C ASN A 528 -8.49 -17.39 1.83
N LYS A 529 -8.08 -17.87 2.99
CA LYS A 529 -8.96 -18.47 4.02
C LYS A 529 -8.65 -17.84 5.35
N GLU A 530 -9.67 -17.57 6.13
CA GLU A 530 -9.48 -17.10 7.50
C GLU A 530 -10.62 -17.52 8.41
N ILE A 531 -10.31 -17.60 9.69
CA ILE A 531 -11.25 -17.72 10.78
C ILE A 531 -10.77 -16.86 11.95
N GLY A 532 -11.65 -16.05 12.49
CA GLY A 532 -11.32 -15.11 13.57
C GLY A 532 -12.40 -15.07 14.63
N LEU A 533 -11.98 -14.74 15.83
CA LEU A 533 -12.82 -14.51 16.99
C LEU A 533 -12.52 -13.14 17.55
N GLU A 534 -13.54 -12.39 17.90
CA GLU A 534 -13.44 -11.07 18.52
C GLU A 534 -14.30 -11.03 19.78
N TYR A 535 -13.78 -10.43 20.83
CA TYR A 535 -14.48 -10.15 22.07
C TYR A 535 -14.43 -8.65 22.35
N THR A 536 -15.60 -8.04 22.53
CA THR A 536 -15.72 -6.60 22.82
C THR A 536 -16.64 -6.40 24.00
N LYS A 537 -16.17 -5.69 25.04
CA LYS A 537 -16.98 -5.33 26.21
C LYS A 537 -16.41 -4.09 26.90
N GLU A 538 -17.21 -3.03 27.06
CA GLU A 538 -16.90 -1.85 27.87
C GLU A 538 -15.52 -1.23 27.58
N GLY A 539 -15.12 -1.17 26.29
CA GLY A 539 -13.83 -0.64 25.85
C GLY A 539 -12.69 -1.65 25.87
N PHE A 540 -12.90 -2.85 26.41
CA PHE A 540 -12.01 -3.98 26.21
C PHE A 540 -12.32 -4.62 24.84
N ASP A 541 -11.30 -4.77 24.02
CA ASP A 541 -11.39 -5.39 22.70
C ASP A 541 -10.23 -6.38 22.53
N ALA A 542 -10.54 -7.61 22.13
CA ALA A 542 -9.55 -8.64 21.86
C ALA A 542 -9.96 -9.45 20.64
N GLY A 543 -9.10 -9.51 19.63
CA GLY A 543 -9.29 -10.27 18.40
C GLY A 543 -8.14 -11.23 18.13
N LEU A 544 -8.46 -12.39 17.58
CA LEU A 544 -7.49 -13.35 17.07
C LEU A 544 -8.01 -13.96 15.78
N THR A 545 -7.20 -13.91 14.74
CA THR A 545 -7.52 -14.45 13.40
C THR A 545 -6.41 -15.38 12.94
N TRP A 546 -6.75 -16.59 12.58
CA TRP A 546 -5.89 -17.47 11.78
C TRP A 546 -6.18 -17.22 10.31
N PHE A 547 -5.12 -17.18 9.50
CA PHE A 547 -5.23 -17.03 8.04
C PHE A 547 -4.30 -17.99 7.31
N ARG A 548 -4.71 -18.35 6.07
CA ARG A 548 -3.89 -19.10 5.14
C ARG A 548 -4.20 -18.70 3.70
N ASN A 549 -3.14 -18.36 2.95
CA ASN A 549 -3.18 -18.03 1.53
C ASN A 549 -2.41 -19.08 0.75
N ASP A 550 -3.10 -19.80 -0.13
CA ASP A 550 -2.49 -20.75 -1.08
C ASP A 550 -2.31 -20.04 -2.42
N TYR A 551 -1.08 -19.69 -2.75
CA TYR A 551 -0.69 -18.87 -3.90
C TYR A 551 -0.15 -19.72 -5.03
N ARG A 552 -0.61 -19.48 -6.26
CA ARG A 552 -0.21 -20.24 -7.45
C ARG A 552 -0.13 -19.35 -8.70
N ASN A 553 0.50 -19.85 -9.74
CA ASN A 553 0.76 -19.14 -10.99
C ASN A 553 1.58 -17.85 -10.78
N LYS A 554 2.40 -17.78 -9.72
CA LYS A 554 3.29 -16.62 -9.52
C LYS A 554 4.12 -16.42 -10.77
N ILE A 555 4.12 -15.20 -11.28
CA ILE A 555 4.92 -14.82 -12.45
C ILE A 555 6.36 -14.63 -11.99
N VAL A 556 7.26 -15.38 -12.60
CA VAL A 556 8.69 -15.41 -12.30
C VAL A 556 9.48 -15.24 -13.60
N SER A 557 10.74 -14.82 -13.51
CA SER A 557 11.67 -14.95 -14.62
C SER A 557 11.86 -16.44 -14.87
N GLY A 558 11.68 -16.91 -16.11
CA GLY A 558 11.71 -18.33 -16.43
C GLY A 558 13.01 -19.00 -16.00
N ASP A 559 12.90 -20.22 -15.49
CA ASP A 559 14.03 -20.99 -14.98
C ASP A 559 14.56 -22.03 -15.99
N ARG A 560 13.98 -22.05 -17.17
CA ARG A 560 14.39 -22.94 -18.26
C ARG A 560 14.65 -22.19 -19.55
N VAL A 561 15.61 -22.67 -20.31
CA VAL A 561 15.90 -22.18 -21.65
C VAL A 561 14.75 -22.58 -22.60
N VAL A 562 14.12 -21.61 -23.23
CA VAL A 562 13.03 -21.81 -24.20
C VAL A 562 13.51 -21.76 -25.66
N GLY A 563 14.77 -21.43 -25.88
CA GLY A 563 15.40 -21.33 -27.20
C GLY A 563 16.76 -20.64 -27.14
N PHE A 564 17.33 -20.43 -28.28
CA PHE A 564 18.61 -19.73 -28.46
C PHE A 564 18.46 -18.56 -29.42
N ALA A 565 19.09 -17.45 -29.08
CA ALA A 565 19.20 -16.31 -29.98
C ALA A 565 20.17 -16.62 -31.13
N SER A 566 20.14 -15.82 -32.19
CA SER A 566 21.03 -16.01 -33.36
C SER A 566 22.52 -15.87 -33.02
N ASN A 567 22.84 -15.23 -31.90
CA ASN A 567 24.20 -15.14 -31.35
C ASN A 567 24.56 -16.27 -30.36
N GLY A 568 23.74 -17.29 -30.22
CA GLY A 568 23.94 -18.45 -29.36
C GLY A 568 23.59 -18.28 -27.89
N ASN A 569 23.17 -17.10 -27.47
CA ASN A 569 22.75 -16.85 -26.07
C ASN A 569 21.40 -17.52 -25.78
N ASN A 570 21.22 -17.93 -24.52
CA ASN A 570 20.00 -18.55 -24.04
C ASN A 570 18.83 -17.56 -24.03
N ILE A 571 17.64 -18.04 -24.34
CA ILE A 571 16.38 -17.28 -24.24
C ILE A 571 15.55 -17.83 -23.09
N LEU A 572 15.15 -16.92 -22.21
CA LEU A 572 14.18 -17.15 -21.12
C LEU A 572 12.97 -16.28 -21.38
N ARG A 573 11.83 -16.64 -20.78
CA ARG A 573 10.61 -15.81 -20.78
C ARG A 573 10.02 -15.70 -19.39
N TRP A 574 9.33 -14.62 -19.10
CA TRP A 574 8.45 -14.55 -17.95
C TRP A 574 7.42 -15.66 -18.05
N GLU A 575 7.18 -16.39 -16.95
CA GLU A 575 6.28 -17.54 -16.93
C GLU A 575 5.51 -17.68 -15.62
N ASN A 576 4.36 -18.37 -15.67
CA ASN A 576 3.55 -18.71 -14.50
C ASN A 576 4.05 -20.03 -13.90
N GLY A 577 5.00 -19.98 -12.99
CA GLY A 577 5.67 -21.19 -12.46
C GLY A 577 5.63 -21.32 -10.94
N GLY A 578 5.41 -20.23 -10.21
CA GLY A 578 5.53 -20.21 -8.77
C GLY A 578 4.29 -20.70 -8.02
N LYS A 579 4.53 -21.46 -6.92
CA LYS A 579 3.52 -21.78 -5.90
C LYS A 579 4.09 -21.46 -4.55
N ALA A 580 3.27 -20.87 -3.66
CA ALA A 580 3.65 -20.53 -2.30
C ALA A 580 2.51 -20.78 -1.32
N VAL A 581 2.83 -20.89 -0.06
CA VAL A 581 1.88 -20.90 1.06
C VAL A 581 2.31 -19.88 2.07
N VAL A 582 1.37 -19.07 2.50
CA VAL A 582 1.53 -18.12 3.59
C VAL A 582 0.45 -18.39 4.63
N GLU A 583 0.85 -18.56 5.88
CA GLU A 583 -0.05 -18.93 6.98
C GLU A 583 0.41 -18.25 8.26
N GLY A 584 -0.53 -17.75 9.06
CA GLY A 584 -0.19 -17.07 10.31
C GLY A 584 -1.38 -16.80 11.21
N LEU A 585 -1.07 -16.12 12.30
CA LEU A 585 -2.01 -15.58 13.27
C LEU A 585 -1.88 -14.06 13.32
N GLU A 586 -2.99 -13.37 13.39
CA GLU A 586 -3.09 -11.93 13.62
C GLU A 586 -3.93 -11.68 14.85
N GLY A 587 -3.56 -10.69 15.64
CA GLY A 587 -4.30 -10.35 16.84
C GLY A 587 -4.27 -8.86 17.15
N ASN A 588 -5.30 -8.41 17.82
CA ASN A 588 -5.40 -7.10 18.44
C ASN A 588 -5.90 -7.22 19.87
N LEU A 589 -5.47 -6.31 20.73
CA LEU A 589 -5.88 -6.23 22.11
C LEU A 589 -5.94 -4.76 22.51
N THR A 590 -7.08 -4.33 23.06
CA THR A 590 -7.25 -3.02 23.68
C THR A 590 -7.75 -3.21 25.11
N ILE A 591 -7.04 -2.66 26.09
CA ILE A 591 -7.40 -2.72 27.49
C ILE A 591 -7.56 -1.29 28.00
N PRO A 592 -8.77 -0.88 28.44
CA PRO A 592 -8.96 0.37 29.15
C PRO A 592 -8.48 0.18 30.62
N VAL A 593 -7.17 0.37 30.84
CA VAL A 593 -6.56 0.20 32.18
C VAL A 593 -7.20 1.12 33.21
N MET A 594 -7.45 2.37 32.77
CA MET A 594 -8.27 3.34 33.50
C MET A 594 -9.16 4.02 32.47
N LYS A 595 -10.46 3.89 32.61
CA LYS A 595 -11.44 4.44 31.66
C LYS A 595 -11.14 5.91 31.37
N ASP A 596 -11.08 6.24 30.07
CA ASP A 596 -10.84 7.58 29.51
C ASP A 596 -9.51 8.25 29.96
N VAL A 597 -8.63 7.54 30.67
CA VAL A 597 -7.36 8.05 31.18
C VAL A 597 -6.16 7.27 30.67
N LEU A 598 -6.21 5.94 30.77
CA LEU A 598 -5.07 5.10 30.42
C LEU A 598 -5.54 3.87 29.64
N SER A 599 -5.07 3.74 28.41
CA SER A 599 -5.35 2.58 27.58
C SER A 599 -4.08 1.87 27.12
N TRP A 600 -4.17 0.57 26.96
CA TRP A 600 -3.12 -0.27 26.40
C TRP A 600 -3.66 -0.93 25.14
N ARG A 601 -3.00 -0.68 24.01
CA ARG A 601 -3.34 -1.27 22.71
C ARG A 601 -2.17 -2.09 22.18
N THR A 602 -2.46 -3.26 21.63
CA THR A 602 -1.46 -4.15 21.04
C THR A 602 -1.98 -4.73 19.73
N ASN A 603 -1.16 -4.68 18.71
CA ASN A 603 -1.35 -5.40 17.44
C ASN A 603 -0.23 -6.42 17.28
N ALA A 604 -0.56 -7.64 16.92
CA ALA A 604 0.41 -8.71 16.79
C ALA A 604 0.19 -9.54 15.53
N THR A 605 1.29 -10.06 15.00
CA THR A 605 1.30 -11.01 13.90
C THR A 605 2.32 -12.09 14.21
N TYR A 606 1.97 -13.35 13.97
CA TYR A 606 2.88 -14.47 14.05
C TYR A 606 2.79 -15.30 12.76
N MET A 607 3.90 -15.41 12.04
CA MET A 607 3.97 -16.19 10.80
C MET A 607 4.24 -17.65 11.11
N ILE A 608 3.27 -18.52 10.87
CA ILE A 608 3.43 -19.98 10.98
C ILE A 608 4.28 -20.46 9.80
N LYS A 609 3.91 -20.03 8.59
CA LYS A 609 4.53 -20.46 7.35
C LYS A 609 4.60 -19.33 6.33
N SER A 610 5.72 -19.18 5.64
CA SER A 610 5.88 -18.39 4.42
C SER A 610 6.89 -19.11 3.56
N GLU A 611 6.45 -19.76 2.47
CA GLU A 611 7.27 -20.74 1.77
C GLU A 611 6.91 -20.83 0.30
N MET A 612 7.92 -20.65 -0.56
CA MET A 612 7.88 -21.04 -1.96
C MET A 612 7.99 -22.57 -2.05
N LYS A 613 7.04 -23.23 -2.71
CA LYS A 613 6.98 -24.70 -2.79
C LYS A 613 8.16 -25.34 -3.55
N LYS A 614 8.78 -24.59 -4.47
CA LYS A 614 9.88 -25.07 -5.30
C LYS A 614 11.15 -25.32 -4.48
N ASN A 615 11.50 -24.42 -3.57
CA ASN A 615 12.82 -24.38 -2.94
C ASN A 615 12.79 -24.07 -1.43
N GLY A 616 11.61 -23.86 -0.85
CA GLY A 616 11.47 -23.53 0.57
C GLY A 616 11.87 -22.09 0.96
N ASN A 617 12.26 -21.25 -0.01
CA ASN A 617 12.54 -19.86 0.28
C ASN A 617 11.29 -19.13 0.77
N PRO A 618 11.43 -18.14 1.67
CA PRO A 618 10.29 -17.29 2.03
C PRO A 618 9.78 -16.50 0.81
N LEU A 619 8.48 -16.33 0.72
CA LEU A 619 7.87 -15.52 -0.34
C LEU A 619 8.27 -14.04 -0.18
N SER A 620 8.31 -13.57 1.06
CA SER A 620 8.89 -12.28 1.45
C SER A 620 9.76 -12.46 2.68
N VAL A 621 10.86 -11.70 2.77
CA VAL A 621 11.73 -11.68 3.95
C VAL A 621 11.13 -10.73 4.97
N ILE A 622 10.37 -11.29 5.91
CA ILE A 622 9.66 -10.56 6.96
C ILE A 622 9.94 -11.20 8.34
N PRO A 623 9.71 -10.48 9.45
CA PRO A 623 9.87 -11.04 10.79
C PRO A 623 8.98 -12.25 11.04
N LYS A 624 9.45 -13.20 11.82
CA LYS A 624 8.67 -14.36 12.28
C LYS A 624 7.45 -13.94 13.10
N TYR A 625 7.60 -12.86 13.86
CA TYR A 625 6.50 -12.19 14.54
C TYR A 625 6.77 -10.67 14.61
N THR A 626 5.71 -9.91 14.70
CA THR A 626 5.75 -8.47 14.96
C THR A 626 4.68 -8.16 16.02
N ILE A 627 5.07 -7.45 17.07
CA ILE A 627 4.17 -7.02 18.14
C ILE A 627 4.34 -5.53 18.30
N ASN A 628 3.29 -4.76 18.03
CA ASN A 628 3.25 -3.32 18.22
C ASN A 628 2.34 -3.04 19.42
N THR A 629 2.87 -2.44 20.46
CA THR A 629 2.10 -2.08 21.64
C THR A 629 2.23 -0.59 21.94
N MET A 630 1.15 0.01 22.39
CA MET A 630 1.08 1.41 22.77
C MET A 630 0.38 1.53 24.13
N LEU A 631 1.01 2.22 25.04
CA LEU A 631 0.39 2.70 26.26
C LEU A 631 0.07 4.19 26.06
N ASP A 632 -1.20 4.55 26.09
CA ASP A 632 -1.70 5.89 25.85
C ASP A 632 -2.29 6.46 27.13
N TRP A 633 -1.75 7.58 27.61
CA TRP A 633 -2.12 8.21 28.87
C TRP A 633 -2.60 9.64 28.65
N GLN A 634 -3.88 9.87 28.91
CA GLN A 634 -4.47 11.21 28.99
C GLN A 634 -4.21 11.77 30.41
N VAL A 635 -3.15 12.56 30.55
CA VAL A 635 -2.71 13.09 31.84
C VAL A 635 -3.71 14.10 32.40
N ASN A 636 -4.25 14.96 31.52
CA ASN A 636 -5.34 15.91 31.78
C ASN A 636 -5.96 16.35 30.44
N ASP A 637 -6.92 17.24 30.47
CA ASP A 637 -7.67 17.71 29.29
C ASP A 637 -6.79 18.30 28.16
N LYS A 638 -5.56 18.72 28.48
CA LYS A 638 -4.63 19.36 27.53
C LYS A 638 -3.41 18.49 27.19
N LEU A 639 -3.05 17.58 28.06
CA LEU A 639 -1.80 16.82 27.94
C LEU A 639 -2.06 15.33 27.80
N SER A 640 -1.59 14.76 26.73
CA SER A 640 -1.49 13.31 26.56
C SER A 640 -0.06 12.87 26.27
N THR A 641 0.28 11.67 26.66
CA THR A 641 1.58 11.05 26.39
C THR A 641 1.39 9.60 26.03
N ASN A 642 2.28 9.06 25.20
CA ASN A 642 2.25 7.65 24.81
C ASN A 642 3.65 7.04 24.82
N LEU A 643 3.66 5.73 25.07
CA LEU A 643 4.83 4.86 24.94
C LEU A 643 4.53 3.86 23.83
N ASN A 644 5.33 3.85 22.78
CA ASN A 644 5.25 2.89 21.70
C ASN A 644 6.37 1.87 21.83
N TRP A 645 6.04 0.60 21.75
CA TRP A 645 7.02 -0.48 21.80
C TRP A 645 6.74 -1.51 20.72
N THR A 646 7.67 -1.66 19.79
CA THR A 646 7.59 -2.62 18.69
C THR A 646 8.64 -3.70 18.87
N PHE A 647 8.21 -4.96 18.83
CA PHE A 647 9.07 -6.14 18.81
C PHE A 647 9.05 -6.77 17.44
N TYR A 648 10.24 -7.00 16.88
CA TYR A 648 10.44 -7.73 15.64
C TYR A 648 11.12 -9.06 15.93
N GLY A 649 10.52 -10.15 15.48
CA GLY A 649 11.10 -11.48 15.53
C GLY A 649 12.24 -11.65 14.52
N ARG A 650 12.89 -12.78 14.56
CA ARG A 650 13.95 -13.13 13.60
C ARG A 650 13.44 -13.10 12.18
N GLN A 651 14.28 -12.65 11.24
CA GLN A 651 13.99 -12.65 9.81
C GLN A 651 14.86 -13.70 9.13
N LYS A 652 14.21 -14.76 8.64
CA LYS A 652 14.87 -15.85 7.93
C LYS A 652 15.17 -15.44 6.50
N PRO A 653 16.42 -15.44 6.06
CA PRO A 653 16.79 -15.14 4.68
C PRO A 653 16.43 -16.27 3.73
N ARG A 654 16.51 -16.02 2.43
CA ARG A 654 16.51 -17.06 1.40
C ARG A 654 17.73 -17.96 1.59
N GLN A 655 17.54 -19.26 1.42
CA GLN A 655 18.61 -20.27 1.57
C GLN A 655 19.01 -20.89 0.23
N ALA A 656 18.06 -21.07 -0.66
CA ALA A 656 18.29 -21.64 -1.98
C ALA A 656 18.54 -20.56 -3.01
N ALA A 657 19.65 -20.65 -3.74
CA ALA A 657 19.93 -19.80 -4.88
C ALA A 657 18.99 -20.15 -6.06
N GLU A 658 18.53 -19.14 -6.77
CA GLU A 658 17.68 -19.28 -7.96
C GLU A 658 18.46 -18.93 -9.24
N ILE A 659 19.43 -18.02 -9.13
CA ILE A 659 20.29 -17.60 -10.23
C ILE A 659 21.77 -17.82 -9.92
N ARG A 660 22.59 -17.91 -10.94
CA ARG A 660 24.04 -18.21 -10.82
C ARG A 660 24.81 -17.23 -9.93
N LEU A 661 24.44 -15.94 -9.96
CA LEU A 661 25.06 -14.93 -9.09
C LEU A 661 24.92 -15.29 -7.60
N GLU A 662 23.76 -15.80 -7.22
CA GLU A 662 23.45 -16.19 -5.84
C GLU A 662 24.20 -17.46 -5.43
N ASP A 663 24.37 -18.40 -6.36
CA ASP A 663 25.15 -19.64 -6.13
C ASP A 663 26.64 -19.34 -5.92
N GLY A 664 27.14 -18.26 -6.54
CA GLY A 664 28.50 -17.76 -6.38
C GLY A 664 28.78 -16.99 -5.08
N GLY A 665 27.92 -17.08 -4.06
CA GLY A 665 28.13 -16.46 -2.75
C GLY A 665 27.51 -15.07 -2.59
N ASN A 666 26.72 -14.59 -3.57
CA ASN A 666 26.05 -13.30 -3.50
C ASN A 666 24.60 -13.38 -2.93
N LEU A 667 24.19 -14.56 -2.44
CA LEU A 667 22.96 -14.70 -1.68
C LEU A 667 23.23 -14.46 -0.20
N SER A 668 22.60 -13.43 0.37
CA SER A 668 22.64 -13.23 1.80
C SER A 668 21.90 -14.35 2.53
N ARG A 669 22.63 -15.11 3.35
CA ARG A 669 22.11 -16.24 4.16
C ARG A 669 22.12 -15.93 5.65
N LYS A 670 22.55 -14.74 6.05
CA LYS A 670 22.61 -14.31 7.45
C LYS A 670 21.22 -13.98 7.96
N GLU A 671 20.80 -14.61 9.04
CA GLU A 671 19.55 -14.30 9.73
C GLU A 671 19.67 -12.98 10.49
N VAL A 672 18.65 -12.12 10.40
CA VAL A 672 18.51 -10.95 11.28
C VAL A 672 17.91 -11.41 12.59
N GLY A 673 18.61 -11.18 13.71
CA GLY A 673 18.13 -11.49 15.06
C GLY A 673 16.89 -10.69 15.45
N ALA A 674 16.20 -11.15 16.49
CA ALA A 674 15.08 -10.39 17.05
C ALA A 674 15.57 -9.09 17.71
N TYR A 675 14.76 -8.03 17.63
CA TYR A 675 15.05 -6.73 18.23
C TYR A 675 13.77 -5.98 18.57
N SER A 676 13.89 -4.91 19.36
CA SER A 676 12.76 -4.05 19.68
C SER A 676 13.14 -2.57 19.58
N ILE A 677 12.12 -1.75 19.33
CA ILE A 677 12.22 -0.29 19.23
C ILE A 677 11.18 0.32 20.16
N ILE A 678 11.59 1.28 20.98
CA ILE A 678 10.72 2.00 21.91
C ILE A 678 10.74 3.48 21.56
N GLY A 679 9.57 4.11 21.52
CA GLY A 679 9.41 5.54 21.34
C GLY A 679 8.48 6.13 22.39
N VAL A 680 8.62 7.44 22.62
CA VAL A 680 7.79 8.23 23.54
C VAL A 680 7.30 9.45 22.83
N GLY A 681 6.00 9.73 22.94
CA GLY A 681 5.37 10.92 22.37
C GLY A 681 4.61 11.72 23.41
N VAL A 682 4.51 13.02 23.18
CA VAL A 682 3.77 13.98 24.00
C VAL A 682 2.96 14.89 23.09
N ASN A 683 1.68 15.06 23.42
CA ASN A 683 0.79 16.02 22.73
C ASN A 683 0.23 17.01 23.78
N TYR A 684 0.28 18.28 23.46
CA TYR A 684 -0.17 19.35 24.34
C TYR A 684 -1.05 20.34 23.59
N ALA A 685 -2.31 20.44 24.00
CA ALA A 685 -3.26 21.46 23.52
C ALA A 685 -3.04 22.76 24.29
N LEU A 686 -2.18 23.65 23.77
CA LEU A 686 -1.88 24.93 24.41
C LEU A 686 -3.14 25.81 24.51
N THR A 687 -3.88 25.88 23.39
CA THR A 687 -5.24 26.46 23.30
C THR A 687 -6.13 25.49 22.51
N LYS A 688 -7.42 25.82 22.36
CA LYS A 688 -8.32 25.03 21.49
C LYS A 688 -7.85 24.99 20.01
N ASP A 689 -7.13 26.02 19.58
CA ASP A 689 -6.71 26.19 18.19
C ASP A 689 -5.20 25.97 17.98
N LEU A 690 -4.42 25.75 19.04
CA LEU A 690 -2.98 25.56 18.95
C LEU A 690 -2.54 24.30 19.69
N ARG A 691 -1.99 23.33 18.96
CA ARG A 691 -1.48 22.07 19.49
C ARG A 691 0.01 21.93 19.20
N LEU A 692 0.71 21.41 20.19
CA LEU A 692 2.13 21.05 20.11
C LEU A 692 2.27 19.54 20.26
N ASN A 693 3.14 18.93 19.48
CA ASN A 693 3.53 17.54 19.68
C ASN A 693 5.04 17.42 19.62
N GLY A 694 5.56 16.40 20.28
CA GLY A 694 6.99 16.12 20.27
C GLY A 694 7.28 14.76 20.87
N GLY A 695 8.47 14.27 20.64
CA GLY A 695 8.85 12.97 21.17
C GLY A 695 10.22 12.51 20.75
N VAL A 696 10.52 11.29 21.17
CA VAL A 696 11.75 10.56 20.83
C VAL A 696 11.37 9.23 20.21
N SER A 697 11.73 9.04 18.97
CA SER A 697 11.65 7.73 18.33
C SER A 697 12.93 6.94 18.60
N ASN A 698 12.79 5.60 18.77
CA ASN A 698 13.90 4.70 19.05
C ASN A 698 14.76 5.16 20.23
N LEU A 699 14.15 5.32 21.40
CA LEU A 699 14.73 5.88 22.62
C LEU A 699 16.08 5.22 23.03
N PHE A 700 16.26 3.93 22.76
CA PHE A 700 17.46 3.18 23.11
C PHE A 700 18.47 3.07 21.97
N ASP A 701 18.26 3.81 20.88
CA ASP A 701 19.14 3.88 19.72
C ASP A 701 19.49 2.51 19.12
N LYS A 702 18.47 1.64 19.01
CA LYS A 702 18.64 0.33 18.37
C LYS A 702 18.70 0.50 16.87
N THR A 703 19.89 0.42 16.31
CA THR A 703 20.11 0.52 14.86
C THR A 703 20.26 -0.86 14.22
N LEU A 704 19.81 -0.97 12.97
CA LEU A 704 20.13 -2.04 12.05
C LEU A 704 20.66 -1.40 10.77
N TYR A 705 21.90 -1.67 10.45
CA TYR A 705 22.51 -1.23 9.20
C TYR A 705 22.66 -2.40 8.25
N ARG A 706 22.57 -2.10 6.95
CA ARG A 706 22.74 -3.10 5.90
C ARG A 706 24.20 -3.51 5.85
N GLU A 707 24.41 -4.82 5.84
CA GLU A 707 25.69 -5.46 5.62
C GLU A 707 25.66 -6.22 4.31
N ASN A 708 26.81 -6.47 3.71
CA ASN A 708 26.94 -7.16 2.44
C ASN A 708 26.28 -8.54 2.42
N GLU A 709 26.41 -9.28 3.51
CA GLU A 709 25.89 -10.64 3.65
C GLU A 709 24.65 -10.69 4.56
N GLY A 710 24.07 -9.53 4.91
CA GLY A 710 22.92 -9.45 5.79
C GLY A 710 21.62 -9.90 5.09
N ALA A 711 20.72 -10.52 5.82
CA ALA A 711 19.36 -10.76 5.39
C ALA A 711 18.50 -9.49 5.44
N SER A 712 18.95 -8.45 6.10
CA SER A 712 18.26 -7.16 6.21
C SER A 712 18.16 -6.51 4.84
N THR A 713 16.94 -6.24 4.43
CA THR A 713 16.64 -5.54 3.17
C THR A 713 16.56 -4.03 3.33
N TYR A 714 16.74 -3.50 4.55
CA TYR A 714 16.61 -2.08 4.88
C TYR A 714 17.36 -1.73 6.16
N ASN A 715 17.64 -0.42 6.34
CA ASN A 715 18.10 0.12 7.61
C ASN A 715 16.89 0.42 8.52
N GLU A 716 17.01 0.11 9.82
CA GLU A 716 16.18 0.72 10.84
C GLU A 716 16.88 1.96 11.37
N PRO A 717 16.26 3.16 11.35
CA PRO A 717 16.87 4.38 11.81
C PRO A 717 17.14 4.37 13.31
N GLY A 718 18.17 5.09 13.73
CA GLY A 718 18.54 5.29 15.11
C GLY A 718 17.61 6.23 15.87
N ARG A 719 18.07 6.67 17.03
CA ARG A 719 17.31 7.64 17.86
C ARG A 719 17.13 8.96 17.11
N ALA A 720 15.91 9.48 17.16
CA ALA A 720 15.59 10.79 16.59
C ALA A 720 14.59 11.55 17.46
N TYR A 721 14.67 12.87 17.42
CA TYR A 721 13.80 13.78 18.14
C TYR A 721 12.87 14.47 17.16
N TYR A 722 11.57 14.44 17.43
CA TYR A 722 10.61 15.15 16.60
C TYR A 722 9.83 16.20 17.38
N ALA A 723 9.41 17.21 16.66
CA ALA A 723 8.55 18.28 17.16
C ALA A 723 7.59 18.74 16.06
N GLY A 724 6.39 19.09 16.46
CA GLY A 724 5.37 19.63 15.57
C GLY A 724 4.52 20.68 16.24
N VAL A 725 3.94 21.53 15.41
CA VAL A 725 2.94 22.52 15.82
C VAL A 725 1.83 22.54 14.79
N THR A 726 0.59 22.51 15.26
CA THR A 726 -0.61 22.66 14.41
C THR A 726 -1.47 23.79 14.95
N MET A 727 -1.72 24.76 14.10
CA MET A 727 -2.63 25.87 14.34
C MET A 727 -3.87 25.68 13.48
N SER A 728 -5.05 25.69 14.10
CA SER A 728 -6.36 25.61 13.44
C SER A 728 -7.11 26.94 13.61
N PHE A 729 -7.97 27.31 12.67
CA PHE A 729 -8.76 28.54 12.70
C PHE A 729 -10.09 28.37 11.95
#